data_7f6742a9704c15b5b60692ae8482a4e2
#
_entry.id   7f6742a9704c15b5b60692ae8482a4e2
#
_cell.length_a   1.000
_cell.length_b   1.000
_cell.length_c   1.000
_cell.angle_alpha   90.00
_cell.angle_beta   90.00
_cell.angle_gamma   90.00
#
_symmetry.space_group_name_H-M   'P 1'
#
loop_
_entity.id
_entity.type
_entity.pdbx_description
1 polymer ?
#
loop_
_entity_poly.entity_id
_entity_poly.type
_entity_poly.pdbx_seq_one_letter_code
_entity_poly.pdbx_strand_id
1 'polypeptide(L)'
;LLSGESDELMLLCFDEEKTCENVMAKEQNKCKSLKSEIDELLKKSDKLNAKCPLLLKECYFYDADCTGDKPNCKELESNCEEKGITYTKPGSDFEPIRPGITLAEEIELDELYKKAAKKGVHIGRPPTRDAAELLLLLSQSSTESTVVDKCKDILDKKCKNLKEHEILKSLCDKNSGKANVNGTNKCSELQEKQAKSTKNLSKKIENKHLTANDPNAIIMWNDLSTFLTEKDCRTLESDCLYLKGQDSLEKPCSNLKAACYKKGLEAVANEALQNNLRGLLQGSNKTWHENLQKKIVKACKKLKEESDELFVLCVQPKKAAFVVSTDLRFRAIFLREQLDEKRDFPTETDCKELEEKCRILGQDSKEIKWPCLTLNQHCDRLRNTQELEEKLLLEKIQGLDDFDSCVEKLGKWCNDWTRRGRTRFTLSCVTQNITCKILTERVGSKCARLDEHMKTNNILENVKNKTETICTFWGPYCSKFMSGCKNLMKANGGKCEELNKECETFIKKKELELKLVDQLKGHLNTKEKCKGELDKYCTQWVNASNGLETFCTNKKKKGKQNEDVREKLCEKLVKYVERQCPVLQVKLTKASEELPKKKDDYEKLKTEAVKAMNEANLVLSKAKATDDKSAGKAVPSVPSGSAPAPNAPPAAPNTTQNTVLFKLVR
;
A
#
# COMPACT_ATOMS: atom_id res chain seq x y z
N LEU A 1 18.94 -1.27 7.54
CA LEU A 1 17.68 -1.23 6.76
C LEU A 1 17.61 0.01 5.90
N LEU A 2 17.66 1.23 6.48
CA LEU A 2 17.58 2.49 5.72
C LEU A 2 18.71 2.67 4.71
N SER A 3 19.90 2.15 4.98
CA SER A 3 21.04 2.19 4.06
C SER A 3 20.81 1.38 2.77
N GLY A 4 19.86 0.46 2.77
CA GLY A 4 19.44 -0.29 1.59
C GLY A 4 18.46 0.44 0.70
N GLU A 5 17.86 1.56 1.15
CA GLU A 5 16.81 2.28 0.41
C GLU A 5 17.37 3.42 -0.45
N SER A 6 18.37 4.15 0.04
CA SER A 6 19.07 5.17 -0.74
C SER A 6 20.46 5.47 -0.19
N ASP A 7 21.33 5.95 -1.07
CA ASP A 7 22.70 6.32 -0.70
C ASP A 7 22.73 7.57 0.20
N GLU A 8 21.77 8.47 0.08
CA GLU A 8 21.63 9.64 0.95
C GLU A 8 21.31 9.23 2.39
N LEU A 9 20.44 8.22 2.57
CA LEU A 9 20.13 7.65 3.89
C LEU A 9 21.32 6.89 4.46
N MET A 10 22.11 6.24 3.58
CA MET A 10 23.33 5.56 3.99
C MET A 10 24.35 6.53 4.57
N LEU A 11 24.50 7.74 4.01
CA LEU A 11 25.37 8.80 4.56
C LEU A 11 25.03 9.15 6.01
N LEU A 12 23.73 9.19 6.35
CA LEU A 12 23.29 9.45 7.72
C LEU A 12 23.70 8.35 8.70
N CYS A 13 23.83 7.11 8.23
CA CYS A 13 24.28 5.97 9.03
C CYS A 13 25.80 5.95 9.24
N PHE A 14 26.57 6.73 8.47
CA PHE A 14 28.03 6.76 8.60
C PHE A 14 28.53 7.73 9.67
N ASP A 15 27.80 8.76 9.99
CA ASP A 15 28.07 9.71 11.06
C ASP A 15 26.98 9.60 12.14
N GLU A 16 27.02 8.50 12.87
CA GLU A 16 25.98 8.10 13.80
C GLU A 16 25.77 9.12 14.92
N GLU A 17 26.88 9.60 15.54
CA GLU A 17 26.82 10.55 16.65
C GLU A 17 26.15 11.86 16.20
N LYS A 18 26.65 12.47 15.14
CA LYS A 18 26.11 13.73 14.62
C LYS A 18 24.69 13.59 14.10
N THR A 19 24.37 12.44 13.50
CA THR A 19 23.01 12.14 13.06
C THR A 19 22.07 12.00 14.25
N CYS A 20 22.47 11.27 15.31
CA CYS A 20 21.70 11.14 16.53
C CYS A 20 21.49 12.50 17.23
N GLU A 21 22.54 13.34 17.36
CA GLU A 21 22.40 14.68 17.91
C GLU A 21 21.38 15.53 17.13
N ASN A 22 21.46 15.51 15.80
CA ASN A 22 20.50 16.24 14.94
C ASN A 22 19.07 15.69 15.06
N VAL A 23 18.90 14.37 15.17
CA VAL A 23 17.60 13.74 15.37
C VAL A 23 17.03 14.14 16.73
N MET A 24 17.82 14.02 17.81
CA MET A 24 17.40 14.41 19.15
C MET A 24 16.99 15.89 19.25
N ALA A 25 17.74 16.80 18.62
CA ALA A 25 17.38 18.21 18.59
C ALA A 25 16.07 18.48 17.86
N LYS A 26 15.82 17.79 16.74
CA LYS A 26 14.54 17.88 16.00
C LYS A 26 13.40 17.28 16.79
N GLU A 27 13.63 16.18 17.47
CA GLU A 27 12.65 15.51 18.30
C GLU A 27 12.20 16.38 19.48
N GLN A 28 13.11 17.00 20.20
CA GLN A 28 12.79 17.95 21.26
C GLN A 28 11.92 19.11 20.76
N ASN A 29 12.23 19.66 19.58
CA ASN A 29 11.41 20.69 18.95
C ASN A 29 10.02 20.17 18.60
N LYS A 30 9.92 18.92 18.13
CA LYS A 30 8.65 18.28 17.82
C LYS A 30 7.83 18.02 19.09
N CYS A 31 8.45 17.59 20.19
CA CYS A 31 7.79 17.44 21.49
C CYS A 31 7.14 18.74 21.97
N LYS A 32 7.85 19.87 21.88
CA LYS A 32 7.31 21.20 22.22
C LYS A 32 6.11 21.58 21.36
N SER A 33 6.24 21.37 20.05
CA SER A 33 5.17 21.65 19.09
C SER A 33 3.94 20.79 19.37
N LEU A 34 4.15 19.48 19.56
CA LEU A 34 3.07 18.51 19.83
C LEU A 34 2.34 18.84 21.13
N LYS A 35 3.08 19.16 22.21
CA LYS A 35 2.51 19.60 23.47
C LYS A 35 1.61 20.83 23.29
N SER A 36 2.13 21.87 22.64
CA SER A 36 1.38 23.10 22.38
C SER A 36 0.11 22.85 21.56
N GLU A 37 0.20 22.00 20.53
CA GLU A 37 -0.94 21.67 19.66
C GLU A 37 -2.03 20.88 20.41
N ILE A 38 -1.63 19.91 21.24
CA ILE A 38 -2.55 19.12 22.08
C ILE A 38 -3.23 20.02 23.11
N ASP A 39 -2.46 20.84 23.84
CA ASP A 39 -2.98 21.74 24.86
C ASP A 39 -3.98 22.78 24.28
N GLU A 40 -3.75 23.24 23.05
CA GLU A 40 -4.68 24.13 22.35
C GLU A 40 -5.97 23.40 21.94
N LEU A 41 -5.87 22.18 21.46
CA LEU A 41 -7.01 21.39 20.98
C LEU A 41 -7.88 20.84 22.11
N LEU A 42 -7.29 20.49 23.24
CA LEU A 42 -8.04 20.08 24.44
C LEU A 42 -8.91 21.23 24.96
N LYS A 43 -8.49 22.49 24.73
CA LYS A 43 -9.30 23.68 25.08
C LYS A 43 -10.41 23.98 24.05
N LYS A 44 -10.28 23.48 22.79
CA LYS A 44 -11.22 23.76 21.68
C LYS A 44 -11.69 22.46 21.05
N SER A 45 -12.73 21.85 21.63
CA SER A 45 -13.21 20.50 21.27
C SER A 45 -13.74 20.33 19.85
N ASP A 46 -14.11 21.43 19.16
CA ASP A 46 -14.77 21.37 17.85
C ASP A 46 -13.90 20.81 16.72
N LYS A 47 -12.58 20.99 16.81
CA LYS A 47 -11.63 20.51 15.80
C LYS A 47 -10.97 19.17 16.13
N LEU A 48 -11.29 18.61 17.30
CA LEU A 48 -10.64 17.41 17.81
C LEU A 48 -10.83 16.21 16.88
N ASN A 49 -12.06 15.99 16.38
CA ASN A 49 -12.36 14.84 15.51
C ASN A 49 -11.48 14.75 14.27
N ALA A 50 -11.19 15.89 13.63
CA ALA A 50 -10.39 15.91 12.43
C ALA A 50 -8.89 15.67 12.69
N LYS A 51 -8.40 16.06 13.88
CA LYS A 51 -6.98 15.99 14.25
C LYS A 51 -6.61 14.78 15.09
N CYS A 52 -7.58 14.12 15.74
CA CYS A 52 -7.35 12.91 16.56
C CYS A 52 -6.45 11.86 15.88
N PRO A 53 -6.72 11.40 14.63
CA PRO A 53 -5.92 10.32 14.05
C PRO A 53 -4.46 10.69 13.89
N LEU A 54 -4.19 11.96 13.51
CA LEU A 54 -2.82 12.44 13.32
C LEU A 54 -2.09 12.59 14.67
N LEU A 55 -2.73 13.25 15.64
CA LEU A 55 -2.11 13.52 16.94
C LEU A 55 -1.92 12.25 17.77
N LEU A 56 -2.84 11.29 17.71
CA LEU A 56 -2.68 9.98 18.35
C LEU A 56 -1.50 9.21 17.74
N LYS A 57 -1.31 9.28 16.41
CA LYS A 57 -0.14 8.73 15.74
C LYS A 57 1.15 9.41 16.24
N GLU A 58 1.16 10.73 16.30
CA GLU A 58 2.32 11.48 16.81
C GLU A 58 2.60 11.20 18.29
N CYS A 59 1.58 11.13 19.12
CA CYS A 59 1.71 10.70 20.51
C CYS A 59 2.36 9.32 20.62
N TYR A 60 1.89 8.36 19.83
CA TYR A 60 2.47 7.02 19.85
C TYR A 60 3.98 7.01 19.55
N PHE A 61 4.42 7.85 18.60
CA PHE A 61 5.83 7.89 18.21
C PHE A 61 6.72 8.68 19.17
N TYR A 62 6.21 9.76 19.76
CA TYR A 62 7.03 10.72 20.49
C TYR A 62 6.85 10.71 22.02
N ASP A 63 5.72 10.19 22.57
CA ASP A 63 5.43 10.28 24.02
C ASP A 63 6.51 9.64 24.91
N ALA A 64 7.10 8.53 24.45
CA ALA A 64 8.15 7.83 25.21
C ALA A 64 9.44 8.63 25.32
N ASP A 65 9.79 9.38 24.28
CA ASP A 65 11.07 10.06 24.13
C ASP A 65 10.98 11.54 24.55
N CYS A 66 9.76 12.09 24.67
CA CYS A 66 9.51 13.45 25.18
C CYS A 66 9.71 13.55 26.69
N THR A 67 10.93 13.67 27.17
CA THR A 67 11.24 13.68 28.62
C THR A 67 11.06 15.02 29.30
N GLY A 68 11.29 16.14 28.61
CA GLY A 68 11.22 17.50 29.19
C GLY A 68 9.87 18.18 28.94
N ASP A 69 9.42 18.21 27.71
CA ASP A 69 8.17 18.82 27.27
C ASP A 69 7.12 17.76 26.95
N LYS A 70 6.74 16.97 27.95
CA LYS A 70 5.83 15.84 27.77
C LYS A 70 4.46 16.31 27.31
N PRO A 71 3.94 15.84 26.14
CA PRO A 71 2.61 16.15 25.69
C PRO A 71 1.54 15.38 26.50
N ASN A 72 0.35 15.94 26.61
CA ASN A 72 -0.74 15.31 27.36
C ASN A 72 -1.47 14.23 26.54
N CYS A 73 -0.70 13.22 26.10
CA CYS A 73 -1.17 12.18 25.18
C CYS A 73 -2.28 11.29 25.78
N LYS A 74 -2.24 11.03 27.08
CA LYS A 74 -3.28 10.21 27.74
C LYS A 74 -4.65 10.90 27.75
N GLU A 75 -4.68 12.19 28.01
CA GLU A 75 -5.91 12.96 27.99
C GLU A 75 -6.44 13.10 26.55
N LEU A 76 -5.54 13.30 25.58
CA LEU A 76 -5.91 13.27 24.16
C LEU A 76 -6.52 11.92 23.76
N GLU A 77 -5.92 10.79 24.17
CA GLU A 77 -6.41 9.45 23.90
C GLU A 77 -7.82 9.26 24.45
N SER A 78 -8.05 9.63 25.72
CA SER A 78 -9.38 9.55 26.35
C SER A 78 -10.43 10.39 25.62
N ASN A 79 -10.11 11.64 25.29
CA ASN A 79 -11.04 12.53 24.57
C ASN A 79 -11.32 12.07 23.12
N CYS A 80 -10.35 11.44 22.46
CA CYS A 80 -10.55 10.84 21.13
C CYS A 80 -11.39 9.56 21.21
N GLU A 81 -11.17 8.71 22.23
CA GLU A 81 -11.96 7.49 22.47
C GLU A 81 -13.43 7.80 22.77
N GLU A 82 -13.72 8.83 23.54
CA GLU A 82 -15.10 9.31 23.79
C GLU A 82 -15.82 9.69 22.48
N LYS A 83 -15.06 10.12 21.47
CA LYS A 83 -15.57 10.43 20.13
C LYS A 83 -15.52 9.24 19.18
N GLY A 84 -15.19 8.04 19.69
CA GLY A 84 -15.10 6.80 18.91
C GLY A 84 -13.88 6.74 17.98
N ILE A 85 -12.86 7.58 18.20
CA ILE A 85 -11.64 7.59 17.41
C ILE A 85 -10.53 6.96 18.23
N THR A 86 -10.08 5.77 17.80
CA THR A 86 -8.96 5.05 18.40
C THR A 86 -7.79 4.97 17.43
N TYR A 87 -6.58 4.98 17.95
CA TYR A 87 -5.38 4.75 17.15
C TYR A 87 -4.93 3.30 17.29
N THR A 88 -4.83 2.61 16.16
CA THR A 88 -4.28 1.27 16.11
C THR A 88 -2.76 1.36 16.03
N LYS A 89 -2.07 0.93 17.09
CA LYS A 89 -0.60 0.97 17.14
C LYS A 89 0.00 0.05 16.07
N PRO A 90 1.09 0.46 15.41
CA PRO A 90 1.84 -0.44 14.55
C PRO A 90 2.20 -1.73 15.27
N GLY A 91 1.93 -2.88 14.65
CA GLY A 91 2.17 -4.19 15.25
C GLY A 91 1.05 -4.72 16.16
N SER A 92 0.01 -3.93 16.50
CA SER A 92 -1.18 -4.46 17.19
C SER A 92 -2.04 -5.34 16.29
N ASP A 93 -1.99 -5.10 14.97
CA ASP A 93 -2.63 -5.90 13.91
C ASP A 93 -1.63 -6.84 13.22
N PHE A 94 -0.62 -7.30 13.96
CA PHE A 94 0.35 -8.24 13.43
C PHE A 94 -0.35 -9.47 12.87
N GLU A 95 -0.24 -9.68 11.56
CA GLU A 95 -0.74 -10.86 10.87
C GLU A 95 0.45 -11.77 10.53
N PRO A 96 0.53 -12.98 11.10
CA PRO A 96 1.67 -13.86 10.92
C PRO A 96 1.83 -14.37 9.49
N ILE A 97 0.83 -14.18 8.65
CA ILE A 97 0.83 -14.55 7.23
C ILE A 97 1.24 -13.42 6.29
N ARG A 98 1.30 -12.17 6.78
CA ARG A 98 1.80 -11.05 5.99
C ARG A 98 3.31 -10.90 6.11
N PRO A 99 4.00 -10.42 5.05
CA PRO A 99 5.39 -10.00 5.20
C PRO A 99 5.47 -8.92 6.30
N GLY A 100 6.53 -8.95 7.08
CA GLY A 100 6.85 -7.85 7.98
C GLY A 100 6.94 -6.55 7.19
N ILE A 101 6.38 -5.47 7.73
CA ILE A 101 6.54 -4.13 7.15
C ILE A 101 7.99 -3.71 7.40
N THR A 102 8.67 -3.26 6.35
CA THR A 102 10.01 -2.70 6.50
C THR A 102 9.94 -1.32 7.17
N LEU A 103 11.03 -0.88 7.80
CA LEU A 103 11.08 0.46 8.38
C LEU A 103 10.83 1.55 7.32
N ALA A 104 11.27 1.33 6.08
CA ALA A 104 11.04 2.25 4.97
C ALA A 104 9.54 2.38 4.62
N GLU A 105 8.81 1.28 4.64
CA GLU A 105 7.35 1.28 4.44
C GLU A 105 6.62 1.90 5.64
N GLU A 106 7.08 1.64 6.87
CA GLU A 106 6.48 2.18 8.09
C GLU A 106 6.57 3.72 8.16
N ILE A 107 7.70 4.29 7.76
CA ILE A 107 7.88 5.74 7.67
C ILE A 107 7.33 6.35 6.37
N GLU A 108 6.68 5.54 5.52
CA GLU A 108 6.13 5.97 4.23
C GLU A 108 7.18 6.65 3.33
N LEU A 109 8.38 6.09 3.27
CA LEU A 109 9.53 6.69 2.57
C LEU A 109 9.23 6.97 1.09
N ASP A 110 8.55 6.06 0.40
CA ASP A 110 8.10 6.25 -0.99
C ASP A 110 7.17 7.45 -1.15
N GLU A 111 6.27 7.69 -0.18
CA GLU A 111 5.39 8.86 -0.20
C GLU A 111 6.16 10.15 0.06
N LEU A 112 7.18 10.11 0.91
CA LEU A 112 8.09 11.25 1.12
C LEU A 112 8.86 11.57 -0.15
N TYR A 113 9.36 10.57 -0.88
CA TYR A 113 10.04 10.76 -2.16
C TYR A 113 9.09 11.33 -3.22
N LYS A 114 7.88 10.82 -3.33
CA LYS A 114 6.85 11.36 -4.24
C LYS A 114 6.49 12.80 -3.89
N LYS A 115 6.35 13.14 -2.62
CA LYS A 115 6.08 14.51 -2.15
C LYS A 115 7.24 15.45 -2.45
N ALA A 116 8.49 15.00 -2.26
CA ALA A 116 9.68 15.75 -2.60
C ALA A 116 9.78 16.01 -4.11
N ALA A 117 9.56 14.97 -4.93
CA ALA A 117 9.56 15.09 -6.38
C ALA A 117 8.50 16.08 -6.90
N LYS A 118 7.30 16.09 -6.30
CA LYS A 118 6.26 17.10 -6.61
C LYS A 118 6.69 18.55 -6.28
N LYS A 119 7.63 18.71 -5.35
CA LYS A 119 8.23 20.01 -5.01
C LYS A 119 9.50 20.30 -5.83
N GLY A 120 9.80 19.49 -6.84
CA GLY A 120 10.99 19.64 -7.66
C GLY A 120 12.28 19.17 -6.99
N VAL A 121 12.19 18.47 -5.87
CA VAL A 121 13.36 17.91 -5.18
C VAL A 121 13.42 16.41 -5.51
N HIS A 122 14.46 16.01 -6.23
CA HIS A 122 14.72 14.60 -6.51
C HIS A 122 15.67 14.05 -5.44
N ILE A 123 15.21 13.05 -4.71
CA ILE A 123 15.99 12.38 -3.66
C ILE A 123 16.30 10.98 -4.15
N GLY A 124 17.58 10.66 -4.18
CA GLY A 124 18.06 9.31 -4.28
C GLY A 124 17.87 8.61 -5.62
N ARG A 125 18.85 7.85 -5.95
CA ARG A 125 18.75 6.70 -6.84
C ARG A 125 18.73 5.44 -5.97
N PRO A 126 18.30 4.29 -6.51
CA PRO A 126 18.49 3.01 -5.85
C PRO A 126 19.95 2.83 -5.41
N PRO A 127 20.21 2.23 -4.25
CA PRO A 127 21.55 2.05 -3.74
C PRO A 127 22.47 1.37 -4.76
N THR A 128 23.65 1.92 -4.95
CA THR A 128 24.64 1.30 -5.83
C THR A 128 25.19 0.02 -5.21
N ARG A 129 25.47 -0.96 -6.05
CA ARG A 129 26.22 -2.17 -5.67
C ARG A 129 27.70 -2.07 -6.01
N ASP A 130 28.18 -0.93 -6.50
CA ASP A 130 29.59 -0.69 -6.76
C ASP A 130 30.32 -0.26 -5.48
N ALA A 131 31.20 -1.12 -4.98
CA ALA A 131 32.00 -0.86 -3.78
C ALA A 131 32.82 0.42 -3.87
N ALA A 132 33.32 0.80 -5.04
CA ALA A 132 34.11 2.02 -5.22
C ALA A 132 33.26 3.29 -5.14
N GLU A 133 32.02 3.27 -5.66
CA GLU A 133 31.08 4.37 -5.50
C GLU A 133 30.68 4.53 -4.02
N LEU A 134 30.40 3.44 -3.30
CA LEU A 134 30.14 3.47 -1.87
C LEU A 134 31.32 4.00 -1.07
N LEU A 135 32.56 3.65 -1.44
CA LEU A 135 33.75 4.18 -0.80
C LEU A 135 33.97 5.69 -1.07
N LEU A 136 33.64 6.16 -2.28
CA LEU A 136 33.63 7.61 -2.58
C LEU A 136 32.63 8.34 -1.68
N LEU A 137 31.43 7.79 -1.51
CA LEU A 137 30.41 8.36 -0.66
C LEU A 137 30.87 8.43 0.80
N LEU A 138 31.46 7.35 1.31
CA LEU A 138 32.04 7.29 2.65
C LEU A 138 33.14 8.34 2.87
N SER A 139 34.01 8.56 1.86
CA SER A 139 35.14 9.47 1.98
C SER A 139 34.76 10.95 1.99
N GLN A 140 33.51 11.32 1.70
CA GLN A 140 33.04 12.71 1.73
C GLN A 140 32.90 13.29 3.14
N SER A 141 32.81 12.47 4.16
CA SER A 141 32.55 12.92 5.53
C SER A 141 33.76 13.51 6.26
N SER A 142 34.95 13.58 5.64
CA SER A 142 36.16 14.08 6.26
C SER A 142 36.85 15.19 5.46
N THR A 143 37.49 16.17 6.13
CA THR A 143 37.81 17.49 5.54
C THR A 143 39.29 17.71 5.13
N GLU A 144 40.27 16.84 5.41
CA GLU A 144 41.68 17.30 5.32
C GLU A 144 42.75 16.37 4.70
N SER A 145 42.44 15.28 4.00
CA SER A 145 43.44 14.40 3.39
C SER A 145 43.13 13.95 1.98
N THR A 146 44.08 13.29 1.30
CA THR A 146 43.82 12.73 -0.04
C THR A 146 42.65 11.71 0.01
N VAL A 147 41.93 11.53 -1.09
CA VAL A 147 40.78 10.61 -1.16
C VAL A 147 41.18 9.19 -0.73
N VAL A 148 42.44 8.78 -1.04
CA VAL A 148 42.97 7.45 -0.73
C VAL A 148 43.15 7.28 0.76
N ASP A 149 43.80 8.26 1.42
CA ASP A 149 44.07 8.21 2.87
C ASP A 149 42.78 8.28 3.66
N LYS A 150 41.85 9.17 3.26
CA LYS A 150 40.50 9.24 3.83
C LYS A 150 39.76 7.91 3.74
N CYS A 151 39.81 7.27 2.59
CA CYS A 151 39.15 6.00 2.38
C CYS A 151 39.69 4.91 3.33
N LYS A 152 41.01 4.80 3.47
CA LYS A 152 41.66 3.84 4.37
C LYS A 152 41.30 4.10 5.83
N ASP A 153 41.42 5.35 6.28
CA ASP A 153 41.10 5.76 7.64
C ASP A 153 39.62 5.48 7.99
N ILE A 154 38.72 5.76 7.05
CA ILE A 154 37.32 5.51 7.27
C ILE A 154 36.99 4.01 7.29
N LEU A 155 37.56 3.23 6.38
CA LEU A 155 37.42 1.78 6.43
C LEU A 155 37.96 1.22 7.75
N ASP A 156 39.12 1.64 8.19
CA ASP A 156 39.71 1.18 9.46
C ASP A 156 38.85 1.55 10.67
N LYS A 157 38.24 2.74 10.67
CA LYS A 157 37.35 3.17 11.75
C LYS A 157 35.98 2.47 11.71
N LYS A 158 35.45 2.29 10.53
CA LYS A 158 34.06 1.85 10.34
C LYS A 158 33.90 0.34 10.05
N CYS A 159 34.98 -0.40 9.74
CA CYS A 159 34.89 -1.83 9.43
C CYS A 159 34.20 -2.67 10.52
N LYS A 160 34.29 -2.27 11.79
CA LYS A 160 33.53 -2.93 12.87
C LYS A 160 32.02 -2.83 12.68
N ASN A 161 31.55 -1.67 12.22
CA ASN A 161 30.12 -1.37 12.02
C ASN A 161 29.63 -1.84 10.64
N LEU A 162 30.53 -1.99 9.66
CA LEU A 162 30.21 -2.44 8.31
C LEU A 162 30.08 -3.95 8.16
N LYS A 163 30.19 -4.73 9.24
CA LYS A 163 30.09 -6.21 9.23
C LYS A 163 28.77 -6.72 8.64
N GLU A 164 27.69 -5.97 8.82
CA GLU A 164 26.36 -6.31 8.33
C GLU A 164 26.09 -5.78 6.90
N HIS A 165 26.96 -4.92 6.38
CA HIS A 165 26.77 -4.34 5.06
C HIS A 165 27.15 -5.32 3.95
N GLU A 166 26.20 -5.66 3.07
CA GLU A 166 26.34 -6.74 2.08
C GLU A 166 27.59 -6.61 1.18
N ILE A 167 27.92 -5.39 0.76
CA ILE A 167 29.03 -5.11 -0.16
C ILE A 167 30.32 -4.78 0.59
N LEU A 168 30.25 -3.85 1.54
CA LEU A 168 31.44 -3.32 2.22
C LEU A 168 32.08 -4.30 3.19
N LYS A 169 31.31 -5.27 3.72
CA LYS A 169 31.86 -6.35 4.58
C LYS A 169 32.99 -7.13 3.93
N SER A 170 32.99 -7.24 2.60
CA SER A 170 34.02 -7.95 1.84
C SER A 170 35.36 -7.21 1.80
N LEU A 171 35.37 -5.92 2.13
CA LEU A 171 36.54 -5.04 2.16
C LEU A 171 37.19 -4.97 3.56
N CYS A 172 36.58 -5.59 4.56
CA CYS A 172 36.98 -5.57 5.94
C CYS A 172 37.53 -6.95 6.38
N ASP A 173 38.55 -6.94 7.22
CA ASP A 173 39.08 -8.16 7.88
C ASP A 173 38.12 -8.54 9.02
N LYS A 174 37.69 -9.79 9.04
CA LYS A 174 36.78 -10.33 10.05
C LYS A 174 37.34 -10.32 11.46
N ASN A 175 38.68 -10.46 11.60
CA ASN A 175 39.35 -10.63 12.89
C ASN A 175 39.81 -9.29 13.47
N SER A 176 40.49 -8.45 12.67
CA SER A 176 41.04 -7.17 13.15
C SER A 176 40.04 -6.02 13.17
N GLY A 177 38.91 -6.13 12.43
CA GLY A 177 37.94 -5.04 12.26
C GLY A 177 38.54 -3.84 11.52
N LYS A 178 39.56 -4.04 10.72
CA LYS A 178 40.23 -3.05 9.85
C LYS A 178 40.04 -3.41 8.39
N ALA A 179 40.42 -2.52 7.47
CA ALA A 179 40.45 -2.81 6.04
C ALA A 179 41.35 -4.00 5.72
N ASN A 180 40.89 -4.91 4.87
CA ASN A 180 41.72 -5.97 4.33
C ASN A 180 42.50 -5.49 3.10
N VAL A 181 43.34 -6.37 2.52
CA VAL A 181 44.14 -6.05 1.32
C VAL A 181 43.25 -5.58 0.16
N ASN A 182 42.06 -6.18 0.01
CA ASN A 182 41.11 -5.82 -1.04
C ASN A 182 40.53 -4.43 -0.82
N GLY A 183 40.19 -4.06 0.43
CA GLY A 183 39.74 -2.73 0.82
C GLY A 183 40.81 -1.68 0.57
N THR A 184 42.10 -1.96 0.95
CA THR A 184 43.24 -1.07 0.70
C THR A 184 43.47 -0.85 -0.80
N ASN A 185 43.40 -1.89 -1.63
CA ASN A 185 43.54 -1.80 -3.08
C ASN A 185 42.41 -0.97 -3.71
N LYS A 186 41.15 -1.19 -3.27
CA LYS A 186 39.99 -0.41 -3.72
C LYS A 186 40.10 1.07 -3.36
N CYS A 187 40.60 1.41 -2.18
CA CYS A 187 40.86 2.80 -1.82
C CYS A 187 41.95 3.42 -2.72
N SER A 188 42.97 2.67 -3.10
CA SER A 188 44.06 3.18 -3.98
C SER A 188 43.54 3.49 -5.42
N GLU A 189 42.55 2.74 -5.91
CA GLU A 189 41.91 2.97 -7.21
C GLU A 189 40.96 4.18 -7.22
N LEU A 190 40.56 4.69 -6.04
CA LEU A 190 39.48 5.69 -5.90
C LEU A 190 39.83 7.03 -6.53
N GLN A 191 41.08 7.48 -6.44
CA GLN A 191 41.50 8.78 -6.95
C GLN A 191 41.37 8.87 -8.47
N GLU A 192 41.82 7.83 -9.17
CA GLU A 192 41.69 7.76 -10.63
C GLU A 192 40.21 7.66 -11.06
N LYS A 193 39.45 6.82 -10.37
CA LYS A 193 38.01 6.68 -10.62
C LYS A 193 37.27 7.99 -10.37
N GLN A 194 37.59 8.71 -9.30
CA GLN A 194 37.00 10.01 -8.98
C GLN A 194 37.30 11.02 -10.08
N ALA A 195 38.56 11.17 -10.51
CA ALA A 195 38.95 12.08 -11.59
C ALA A 195 38.22 11.79 -12.90
N LYS A 196 38.15 10.50 -13.28
CA LYS A 196 37.41 10.06 -14.47
C LYS A 196 35.91 10.34 -14.36
N SER A 197 35.31 10.05 -13.21
CA SER A 197 33.88 10.28 -12.97
C SER A 197 33.55 11.78 -12.95
N THR A 198 34.41 12.62 -12.36
CA THR A 198 34.29 14.09 -12.37
C THR A 198 34.25 14.63 -13.79
N LYS A 199 35.22 14.21 -14.61
CA LYS A 199 35.27 14.64 -16.02
C LYS A 199 34.05 14.17 -16.83
N ASN A 200 33.60 12.93 -16.59
CA ASN A 200 32.43 12.40 -17.27
C ASN A 200 31.14 13.11 -16.84
N LEU A 201 30.98 13.43 -15.57
CA LEU A 201 29.81 14.14 -15.06
C LEU A 201 29.77 15.58 -15.60
N SER A 202 30.89 16.30 -15.57
CA SER A 202 30.98 17.65 -16.17
C SER A 202 30.49 17.64 -17.61
N LYS A 203 31.01 16.70 -18.44
CA LYS A 203 30.58 16.57 -19.83
C LYS A 203 29.09 16.22 -19.98
N LYS A 204 28.54 15.34 -19.11
CA LYS A 204 27.12 15.02 -19.14
C LYS A 204 26.25 16.24 -18.83
N ILE A 205 26.64 17.07 -17.87
CA ILE A 205 25.93 18.29 -17.51
C ILE A 205 26.06 19.36 -18.62
N GLU A 206 27.26 19.51 -19.19
CA GLU A 206 27.50 20.40 -20.33
C GLU A 206 26.64 20.03 -21.55
N ASN A 207 26.51 18.73 -21.84
CA ASN A 207 25.65 18.23 -22.92
C ASN A 207 24.16 18.53 -22.69
N LYS A 208 23.76 18.87 -21.47
CA LYS A 208 22.41 19.34 -21.14
C LYS A 208 22.28 20.87 -21.23
N HIS A 209 23.28 21.54 -21.78
CA HIS A 209 23.31 23.01 -21.97
C HIS A 209 23.11 23.81 -20.69
N LEU A 210 23.46 23.26 -19.53
CA LEU A 210 23.32 23.92 -18.22
C LEU A 210 24.56 24.81 -17.92
N THR A 211 24.90 25.75 -18.79
CA THR A 211 26.14 26.53 -18.75
C THR A 211 25.94 27.98 -18.27
N ALA A 212 24.78 28.31 -17.72
CA ALA A 212 24.52 29.62 -17.18
C ALA A 212 25.53 30.02 -16.09
N ASN A 213 25.90 31.32 -16.04
CA ASN A 213 26.84 31.82 -15.04
C ASN A 213 26.23 31.87 -13.64
N ASP A 214 24.92 32.00 -13.54
CA ASP A 214 24.15 32.03 -12.29
C ASP A 214 23.09 30.92 -12.29
N PRO A 215 23.03 30.07 -11.26
CA PRO A 215 21.96 29.11 -11.11
C PRO A 215 20.54 29.69 -11.13
N ASN A 216 20.39 30.95 -10.64
CA ASN A 216 19.10 31.64 -10.68
C ASN A 216 18.64 31.95 -12.11
N ALA A 217 19.57 32.18 -13.04
CA ALA A 217 19.23 32.39 -14.45
C ALA A 217 18.57 31.15 -15.07
N ILE A 218 18.92 29.95 -14.62
CA ILE A 218 18.34 28.68 -15.09
C ILE A 218 16.88 28.53 -14.68
N ILE A 219 16.50 29.04 -13.52
CA ILE A 219 15.12 29.06 -13.05
C ILE A 219 14.20 29.84 -13.98
N MET A 220 14.76 30.81 -14.68
CA MET A 220 14.04 31.63 -15.68
C MET A 220 13.90 30.94 -17.05
N TRP A 221 14.60 29.85 -17.29
CA TRP A 221 14.50 29.13 -18.56
C TRP A 221 13.12 28.46 -18.72
N ASN A 222 12.68 28.41 -19.96
CA ASN A 222 11.49 27.68 -20.36
C ASN A 222 11.90 26.45 -21.16
N ASP A 223 11.02 25.43 -21.20
CA ASP A 223 11.18 24.20 -22.03
C ASP A 223 12.31 23.26 -21.57
N LEU A 224 12.61 23.22 -20.29
CA LEU A 224 13.54 22.23 -19.71
C LEU A 224 13.16 20.79 -20.00
N SER A 225 11.86 20.51 -20.19
CA SER A 225 11.33 19.19 -20.50
C SER A 225 11.82 18.63 -21.84
N THR A 226 12.32 19.46 -22.74
CA THR A 226 12.77 19.02 -24.08
C THR A 226 14.16 18.37 -24.05
N PHE A 227 15.02 18.71 -23.14
CA PHE A 227 16.40 18.21 -23.07
C PHE A 227 16.84 17.67 -21.72
N LEU A 228 16.07 17.89 -20.67
CA LEU A 228 16.31 17.36 -19.33
C LEU A 228 15.14 16.47 -18.92
N THR A 229 15.41 15.18 -18.74
CA THR A 229 14.39 14.22 -18.30
C THR A 229 14.40 14.05 -16.77
N GLU A 230 13.34 13.51 -16.19
CA GLU A 230 13.29 13.16 -14.77
C GLU A 230 14.37 12.13 -14.40
N LYS A 231 14.64 11.19 -15.31
CA LYS A 231 15.73 10.23 -15.15
C LYS A 231 17.10 10.90 -15.13
N ASP A 232 17.31 11.90 -15.99
CA ASP A 232 18.55 12.69 -15.99
C ASP A 232 18.73 13.38 -14.62
N CYS A 233 17.69 14.02 -14.10
CA CYS A 233 17.74 14.67 -12.78
C CYS A 233 18.14 13.69 -11.68
N ARG A 234 17.46 12.56 -11.57
CA ARG A 234 17.80 11.54 -10.57
C ARG A 234 19.25 11.07 -10.66
N THR A 235 19.69 10.73 -11.90
CA THR A 235 21.02 10.17 -12.11
C THR A 235 22.10 11.20 -11.88
N LEU A 236 21.98 12.38 -12.49
CA LEU A 236 23.03 13.39 -12.43
C LEU A 236 23.12 14.08 -11.06
N GLU A 237 22.00 14.33 -10.38
CA GLU A 237 22.03 14.85 -9.00
C GLU A 237 22.65 13.83 -8.04
N SER A 238 22.39 12.55 -8.22
CA SER A 238 23.05 11.49 -7.46
C SER A 238 24.55 11.44 -7.75
N ASP A 239 24.96 11.53 -9.03
CA ASP A 239 26.38 11.60 -9.39
C ASP A 239 27.05 12.86 -8.77
N CYS A 240 26.35 14.00 -8.70
CA CYS A 240 26.80 15.20 -7.97
C CYS A 240 26.98 14.96 -6.48
N LEU A 241 26.11 14.19 -5.85
CA LEU A 241 26.23 13.82 -4.45
C LEU A 241 27.50 12.98 -4.20
N TYR A 242 27.75 11.97 -5.03
CA TYR A 242 28.94 11.12 -4.94
C TYR A 242 30.25 11.87 -5.12
N LEU A 243 30.25 12.93 -5.94
CA LEU A 243 31.43 13.72 -6.29
C LEU A 243 31.43 15.08 -5.59
N LYS A 244 30.69 15.23 -4.50
CA LYS A 244 30.66 16.44 -3.68
C LYS A 244 32.06 16.80 -3.18
N GLY A 245 32.39 18.07 -3.18
CA GLY A 245 33.70 18.59 -2.77
C GLY A 245 34.74 18.65 -3.90
N GLN A 246 34.31 18.46 -5.15
CA GLN A 246 35.12 18.74 -6.34
C GLN A 246 34.80 20.14 -6.86
N ASP A 247 35.74 21.10 -6.73
CA ASP A 247 35.56 22.51 -7.10
C ASP A 247 35.07 22.69 -8.54
N SER A 248 35.57 21.86 -9.46
CA SER A 248 35.17 21.85 -10.88
C SER A 248 33.71 21.47 -11.12
N LEU A 249 33.05 20.81 -10.17
CA LEU A 249 31.66 20.38 -10.24
C LEU A 249 30.70 21.26 -9.44
N GLU A 250 31.20 22.17 -8.59
CA GLU A 250 30.34 22.95 -7.70
C GLU A 250 29.30 23.74 -8.51
N LYS A 251 29.76 24.49 -9.51
CA LYS A 251 28.88 25.30 -10.37
C LYS A 251 28.02 24.43 -11.31
N PRO A 252 28.55 23.46 -12.05
CA PRO A 252 27.72 22.56 -12.86
C PRO A 252 26.64 21.83 -12.07
N CYS A 253 26.95 21.31 -10.89
CA CYS A 253 25.98 20.64 -10.03
C CYS A 253 24.94 21.59 -9.44
N SER A 254 25.32 22.83 -9.09
CA SER A 254 24.38 23.88 -8.66
C SER A 254 23.40 24.23 -9.77
N ASN A 255 23.89 24.40 -10.99
CA ASN A 255 23.07 24.66 -12.17
C ASN A 255 22.11 23.50 -12.46
N LEU A 256 22.60 22.27 -12.40
CA LEU A 256 21.77 21.07 -12.55
C LEU A 256 20.65 21.02 -11.51
N LYS A 257 20.96 21.27 -10.24
CA LYS A 257 19.98 21.30 -9.16
C LYS A 257 18.89 22.35 -9.38
N ALA A 258 19.28 23.57 -9.83
CA ALA A 258 18.34 24.62 -10.18
C ALA A 258 17.43 24.21 -11.35
N ALA A 259 18.00 23.60 -12.40
CA ALA A 259 17.24 23.11 -13.55
C ALA A 259 16.27 21.97 -13.16
N CYS A 260 16.70 21.02 -12.35
CA CYS A 260 15.87 19.93 -11.87
C CYS A 260 14.72 20.41 -10.96
N TYR A 261 15.00 21.40 -10.10
CA TYR A 261 13.97 22.06 -9.30
C TYR A 261 12.92 22.73 -10.19
N LYS A 262 13.35 23.55 -11.15
CA LYS A 262 12.46 24.21 -12.12
C LYS A 262 11.63 23.20 -12.92
N LYS A 263 12.27 22.12 -13.39
CA LYS A 263 11.58 21.03 -14.09
C LYS A 263 10.50 20.39 -13.23
N GLY A 264 10.77 20.19 -11.95
CA GLY A 264 9.78 19.64 -11.01
C GLY A 264 8.55 20.55 -10.90
N LEU A 265 8.74 21.87 -10.80
CA LEU A 265 7.64 22.85 -10.78
C LEU A 265 6.85 22.85 -12.09
N GLU A 266 7.54 22.81 -13.23
CA GLU A 266 6.90 22.70 -14.55
C GLU A 266 6.11 21.40 -14.70
N ALA A 267 6.63 20.27 -14.19
CA ALA A 267 5.92 18.99 -14.22
C ALA A 267 4.63 19.03 -13.40
N VAL A 268 4.64 19.65 -12.23
CA VAL A 268 3.43 19.84 -11.40
C VAL A 268 2.40 20.73 -12.11
N ALA A 269 2.86 21.82 -12.73
CA ALA A 269 1.99 22.71 -13.50
C ALA A 269 1.38 22.01 -14.73
N ASN A 270 2.20 21.24 -15.46
CA ASN A 270 1.74 20.43 -16.60
C ASN A 270 0.71 19.38 -16.14
N GLU A 271 0.95 18.69 -15.02
CA GLU A 271 0.00 17.72 -14.49
C GLU A 271 -1.33 18.35 -14.09
N ALA A 272 -1.30 19.50 -13.43
CA ALA A 272 -2.50 20.25 -13.07
C ALA A 272 -3.31 20.65 -14.31
N LEU A 273 -2.64 21.11 -15.36
CA LEU A 273 -3.29 21.47 -16.62
C LEU A 273 -3.80 20.21 -17.36
N GLN A 274 -3.02 19.12 -17.42
CA GLN A 274 -3.43 17.84 -18.01
C GLN A 274 -4.69 17.29 -17.33
N ASN A 275 -4.76 17.35 -16.00
CA ASN A 275 -5.93 16.87 -15.24
C ASN A 275 -7.23 17.61 -15.64
N ASN A 276 -7.11 18.88 -16.01
CA ASN A 276 -8.25 19.67 -16.50
C ASN A 276 -8.57 19.41 -17.98
N LEU A 277 -7.65 18.80 -18.73
CA LEU A 277 -7.76 18.55 -20.17
C LEU A 277 -7.92 17.07 -20.53
N ARG A 278 -8.15 16.22 -19.54
CA ARG A 278 -8.28 14.76 -19.75
C ARG A 278 -9.28 14.42 -20.85
N GLY A 279 -8.91 13.48 -21.71
CA GLY A 279 -9.69 13.04 -22.85
C GLY A 279 -9.67 14.01 -24.05
N LEU A 280 -8.96 15.14 -23.98
CA LEU A 280 -8.88 16.15 -25.02
C LEU A 280 -7.50 16.28 -25.66
N LEU A 281 -6.49 15.60 -25.09
CA LEU A 281 -5.10 15.74 -25.52
C LEU A 281 -4.74 14.87 -26.74
N GLN A 282 -5.64 14.00 -27.19
CA GLN A 282 -5.48 13.18 -28.39
C GLN A 282 -5.99 13.90 -29.63
N GLY A 283 -5.16 14.03 -30.64
CA GLY A 283 -5.51 14.54 -31.95
C GLY A 283 -4.30 15.09 -32.67
N SER A 284 -4.41 15.30 -33.97
CA SER A 284 -3.31 15.79 -34.83
C SER A 284 -3.75 16.80 -35.89
N ASN A 285 -5.04 17.08 -36.01
CA ASN A 285 -5.54 18.00 -37.02
C ASN A 285 -5.64 19.45 -36.49
N LYS A 286 -5.74 20.40 -37.44
CA LYS A 286 -5.78 21.84 -37.10
C LYS A 286 -6.97 22.20 -36.19
N THR A 287 -8.13 21.64 -36.44
CA THR A 287 -9.35 21.83 -35.63
C THR A 287 -9.18 21.33 -34.21
N TRP A 288 -8.46 20.24 -34.00
CA TRP A 288 -8.15 19.75 -32.66
C TRP A 288 -7.24 20.72 -31.90
N HIS A 289 -6.16 21.23 -32.55
CA HIS A 289 -5.29 22.23 -31.94
C HIS A 289 -6.04 23.48 -31.49
N GLU A 290 -6.92 24.00 -32.32
CA GLU A 290 -7.74 25.17 -31.97
C GLU A 290 -8.68 24.89 -30.80
N ASN A 291 -9.31 23.72 -30.80
CA ASN A 291 -10.20 23.31 -29.70
C ASN A 291 -9.40 23.11 -28.40
N LEU A 292 -8.23 22.50 -28.46
CA LEU A 292 -7.35 22.33 -27.30
C LEU A 292 -6.95 23.70 -26.72
N GLN A 293 -6.53 24.66 -27.55
CA GLN A 293 -6.21 26.01 -27.10
C GLN A 293 -7.38 26.69 -26.40
N LYS A 294 -8.61 26.59 -26.97
CA LYS A 294 -9.82 27.13 -26.35
C LYS A 294 -10.10 26.50 -24.99
N LYS A 295 -9.85 25.21 -24.84
CA LYS A 295 -10.01 24.49 -23.57
C LYS A 295 -8.94 24.90 -22.56
N ILE A 296 -7.69 25.07 -22.99
CA ILE A 296 -6.61 25.61 -22.14
C ILE A 296 -6.99 26.98 -21.59
N VAL A 297 -7.42 27.91 -22.45
CA VAL A 297 -7.87 29.25 -22.02
C VAL A 297 -9.00 29.17 -21.00
N LYS A 298 -9.93 28.21 -21.17
CA LYS A 298 -11.02 28.01 -20.20
C LYS A 298 -10.51 27.45 -18.85
N ALA A 299 -9.61 26.49 -18.88
CA ALA A 299 -8.99 25.91 -17.67
C ALA A 299 -8.17 26.96 -16.92
N CYS A 300 -7.42 27.78 -17.66
CA CYS A 300 -6.57 28.84 -17.14
C CYS A 300 -7.30 29.92 -16.35
N LYS A 301 -8.61 30.13 -16.58
CA LYS A 301 -9.38 31.08 -15.76
C LYS A 301 -9.34 30.74 -14.27
N LYS A 302 -9.18 29.45 -13.94
CA LYS A 302 -9.12 28.96 -12.56
C LYS A 302 -7.69 28.71 -12.09
N LEU A 303 -6.82 28.23 -12.99
CA LEU A 303 -5.49 27.74 -12.64
C LEU A 303 -4.38 28.80 -12.63
N LYS A 304 -4.54 29.92 -13.32
CA LYS A 304 -3.48 30.94 -13.48
C LYS A 304 -2.95 31.55 -12.18
N GLU A 305 -3.73 31.46 -11.10
CA GLU A 305 -3.41 32.03 -9.80
C GLU A 305 -2.77 31.01 -8.84
N GLU A 306 -2.68 29.74 -9.26
CA GLU A 306 -2.16 28.66 -8.40
C GLU A 306 -0.62 28.61 -8.37
N SER A 307 0.05 28.93 -9.48
CA SER A 307 1.53 29.02 -9.54
C SER A 307 2.02 29.87 -10.75
N ASP A 308 3.26 30.35 -10.66
CA ASP A 308 3.89 31.10 -11.74
C ASP A 308 4.07 30.27 -13.01
N GLU A 309 4.35 28.97 -12.87
CA GLU A 309 4.47 28.03 -13.99
C GLU A 309 3.14 27.86 -14.70
N LEU A 310 2.03 27.75 -13.98
CA LEU A 310 0.69 27.71 -14.55
C LEU A 310 0.33 29.04 -15.22
N PHE A 311 0.70 30.16 -14.61
CA PHE A 311 0.49 31.45 -15.23
C PHE A 311 1.20 31.57 -16.59
N VAL A 312 2.48 31.17 -16.67
CA VAL A 312 3.27 31.16 -17.93
C VAL A 312 2.62 30.30 -19.00
N LEU A 313 2.15 29.07 -18.64
CA LEU A 313 1.41 28.20 -19.56
C LEU A 313 0.10 28.85 -20.04
N CYS A 314 -0.57 29.59 -19.17
CA CYS A 314 -1.84 30.23 -19.47
C CYS A 314 -1.72 31.44 -20.40
N VAL A 315 -0.59 32.19 -20.33
CA VAL A 315 -0.31 33.35 -21.21
C VAL A 315 -0.04 32.91 -22.65
N GLN A 316 0.50 31.70 -22.85
CA GLN A 316 0.86 31.18 -24.18
C GLN A 316 0.12 29.87 -24.52
N PRO A 317 -1.20 29.87 -24.81
CA PRO A 317 -1.98 28.65 -24.98
C PRO A 317 -1.48 27.71 -26.09
N LYS A 318 -0.85 28.24 -27.15
CA LYS A 318 -0.25 27.43 -28.20
C LYS A 318 0.96 26.65 -27.68
N LYS A 319 1.83 27.32 -26.96
CA LYS A 319 3.01 26.70 -26.34
C LYS A 319 2.59 25.73 -25.26
N ALA A 320 1.62 26.07 -24.42
CA ALA A 320 1.05 25.20 -23.41
C ALA A 320 0.49 23.90 -24.03
N ALA A 321 -0.23 23.98 -25.13
CA ALA A 321 -0.74 22.81 -25.83
C ALA A 321 0.39 21.87 -26.30
N PHE A 322 1.48 22.44 -26.82
CA PHE A 322 2.65 21.68 -27.23
C PHE A 322 3.38 21.04 -26.03
N VAL A 323 3.69 21.84 -25.01
CA VAL A 323 4.41 21.38 -23.81
C VAL A 323 3.64 20.27 -23.10
N VAL A 324 2.35 20.46 -22.86
CA VAL A 324 1.50 19.47 -22.18
C VAL A 324 1.37 18.18 -22.99
N SER A 325 1.26 18.28 -24.33
CA SER A 325 1.20 17.10 -25.21
C SER A 325 2.53 16.34 -25.24
N THR A 326 3.65 17.07 -25.21
CA THR A 326 5.00 16.49 -25.19
C THR A 326 5.27 15.81 -23.85
N ASP A 327 4.95 16.44 -22.74
CA ASP A 327 5.07 15.85 -21.41
C ASP A 327 4.21 14.59 -21.26
N LEU A 328 2.97 14.63 -21.72
CA LEU A 328 2.10 13.46 -21.78
C LEU A 328 2.74 12.29 -22.54
N ARG A 329 3.35 12.57 -23.70
CA ARG A 329 4.02 11.56 -24.50
C ARG A 329 5.18 10.91 -23.77
N PHE A 330 6.04 11.70 -23.12
CA PHE A 330 7.16 11.17 -22.34
C PHE A 330 6.69 10.33 -21.17
N ARG A 331 5.66 10.78 -20.44
CA ARG A 331 5.06 10.01 -19.34
C ARG A 331 4.43 8.72 -19.82
N ALA A 332 3.81 8.72 -21.00
CA ALA A 332 3.25 7.52 -21.61
C ALA A 332 4.33 6.52 -22.02
N ILE A 333 5.45 6.97 -22.61
CA ILE A 333 6.59 6.12 -22.95
C ILE A 333 7.18 5.48 -21.69
N PHE A 334 7.40 6.28 -20.64
CA PHE A 334 7.93 5.77 -19.38
C PHE A 334 6.97 4.76 -18.70
N LEU A 335 5.66 5.04 -18.72
CA LEU A 335 4.67 4.08 -18.24
C LEU A 335 4.69 2.79 -19.05
N ARG A 336 4.84 2.88 -20.37
CA ARG A 336 4.95 1.71 -21.23
C ARG A 336 6.15 0.83 -20.87
N GLU A 337 7.31 1.43 -20.61
CA GLU A 337 8.51 0.71 -20.14
C GLU A 337 8.22 -0.03 -18.83
N GLN A 338 7.57 0.63 -17.86
CA GLN A 338 7.17 0.00 -16.61
C GLN A 338 6.17 -1.15 -16.80
N LEU A 339 5.22 -1.00 -17.72
CA LEU A 339 4.23 -2.03 -18.05
C LEU A 339 4.87 -3.23 -18.74
N ASP A 340 5.87 -3.00 -19.61
CA ASP A 340 6.59 -4.06 -20.30
C ASP A 340 7.47 -4.87 -19.31
N GLU A 341 8.08 -4.22 -18.31
CA GLU A 341 8.82 -4.90 -17.24
C GLU A 341 7.92 -5.81 -16.37
N LYS A 342 6.67 -5.41 -16.15
CA LYS A 342 5.69 -6.12 -15.29
C LYS A 342 4.68 -6.96 -16.08
N ARG A 343 4.96 -7.22 -17.34
CA ARG A 343 4.01 -7.81 -18.28
C ARG A 343 3.44 -9.15 -17.83
N ASP A 344 4.27 -10.02 -17.27
CA ASP A 344 3.86 -11.41 -17.06
C ASP A 344 3.26 -11.65 -15.66
N PHE A 345 3.79 -11.00 -14.63
CA PHE A 345 3.39 -11.24 -13.23
C PHE A 345 3.38 -9.95 -12.40
N PRO A 346 2.38 -9.08 -12.55
CA PRO A 346 2.24 -7.93 -11.69
C PRO A 346 1.88 -8.35 -10.25
N THR A 347 2.48 -7.67 -9.28
CA THR A 347 2.12 -7.80 -7.86
C THR A 347 0.87 -6.97 -7.53
N GLU A 348 0.34 -7.11 -6.31
CA GLU A 348 -0.76 -6.28 -5.84
C GLU A 348 -0.41 -4.78 -5.83
N THR A 349 0.83 -4.48 -5.46
CA THR A 349 1.35 -3.10 -5.46
C THR A 349 1.47 -2.57 -6.88
N ASP A 350 2.03 -3.36 -7.80
CA ASP A 350 2.10 -3.00 -9.22
C ASP A 350 0.71 -2.72 -9.79
N CYS A 351 -0.28 -3.57 -9.48
CA CYS A 351 -1.65 -3.38 -9.92
C CYS A 351 -2.23 -2.06 -9.40
N LYS A 352 -2.08 -1.77 -8.10
CA LYS A 352 -2.60 -0.54 -7.50
C LYS A 352 -1.99 0.72 -8.14
N GLU A 353 -0.68 0.72 -8.34
CA GLU A 353 0.04 1.88 -8.86
C GLU A 353 -0.10 2.06 -10.37
N LEU A 354 0.08 0.99 -11.14
CA LEU A 354 0.10 1.07 -12.59
C LEU A 354 -1.32 1.18 -13.18
N GLU A 355 -2.35 0.58 -12.58
CA GLU A 355 -3.74 0.79 -13.00
C GLU A 355 -4.16 2.25 -12.86
N GLU A 356 -3.76 2.92 -11.77
CA GLU A 356 -4.06 4.34 -11.60
C GLU A 356 -3.32 5.20 -12.64
N LYS A 357 -2.04 4.91 -12.91
CA LYS A 357 -1.30 5.58 -14.00
C LYS A 357 -1.96 5.34 -15.36
N CYS A 358 -2.39 4.10 -15.64
CA CYS A 358 -3.13 3.73 -16.84
C CYS A 358 -4.44 4.49 -16.96
N ARG A 359 -5.20 4.63 -15.86
CA ARG A 359 -6.46 5.37 -15.82
C ARG A 359 -6.26 6.85 -16.12
N ILE A 360 -5.15 7.43 -15.63
CA ILE A 360 -4.83 8.84 -15.83
C ILE A 360 -4.38 9.10 -17.28
N LEU A 361 -3.41 8.32 -17.77
CA LEU A 361 -2.76 8.57 -19.07
C LEU A 361 -3.44 7.89 -20.25
N GLY A 362 -4.14 6.78 -20.02
CA GLY A 362 -4.74 5.96 -21.08
C GLY A 362 -5.86 6.63 -21.86
N GLN A 363 -6.50 7.66 -21.30
CA GLN A 363 -7.50 8.45 -21.98
C GLN A 363 -6.90 9.29 -23.11
N ASP A 364 -5.67 9.73 -22.93
CA ASP A 364 -4.99 10.70 -23.80
C ASP A 364 -3.78 10.11 -24.56
N SER A 365 -3.44 8.82 -24.37
CA SER A 365 -2.38 8.15 -25.09
C SER A 365 -2.83 6.83 -25.69
N LYS A 366 -2.70 6.71 -27.01
CA LYS A 366 -3.00 5.46 -27.73
C LYS A 366 -1.89 4.41 -27.52
N GLU A 367 -0.67 4.85 -27.25
CA GLU A 367 0.53 3.98 -27.17
C GLU A 367 0.46 3.03 -25.98
N ILE A 368 -0.17 3.46 -24.87
CA ILE A 368 -0.30 2.65 -23.66
C ILE A 368 -1.63 1.91 -23.55
N LYS A 369 -2.57 2.12 -24.46
CA LYS A 369 -3.92 1.55 -24.37
C LYS A 369 -3.89 0.00 -24.29
N TRP A 370 -3.13 -0.64 -25.14
CA TRP A 370 -3.01 -2.11 -25.15
C TRP A 370 -2.22 -2.64 -23.95
N PRO A 371 -1.02 -2.11 -23.61
CA PRO A 371 -0.31 -2.51 -22.40
C PRO A 371 -1.15 -2.34 -21.13
N CYS A 372 -1.90 -1.24 -21.00
CA CYS A 372 -2.79 -1.02 -19.87
C CYS A 372 -3.96 -2.02 -19.82
N LEU A 373 -4.53 -2.38 -20.97
CA LEU A 373 -5.57 -3.40 -21.04
C LEU A 373 -5.03 -4.77 -20.59
N THR A 374 -3.82 -5.12 -21.03
CA THR A 374 -3.14 -6.35 -20.62
C THR A 374 -2.89 -6.36 -19.11
N LEU A 375 -2.37 -5.26 -18.55
CA LEU A 375 -2.21 -5.12 -17.10
C LEU A 375 -3.54 -5.34 -16.37
N ASN A 376 -4.60 -4.66 -16.79
CA ASN A 376 -5.91 -4.80 -16.14
C ASN A 376 -6.39 -6.26 -16.15
N GLN A 377 -6.20 -6.98 -17.27
CA GLN A 377 -6.55 -8.40 -17.34
C GLN A 377 -5.76 -9.25 -16.34
N HIS A 378 -4.45 -8.98 -16.18
CA HIS A 378 -3.61 -9.69 -15.22
C HIS A 378 -3.99 -9.33 -13.78
N CYS A 379 -4.27 -8.07 -13.49
CA CYS A 379 -4.71 -7.61 -12.18
C CYS A 379 -6.11 -8.15 -11.81
N ASP A 380 -7.04 -8.22 -12.77
CA ASP A 380 -8.34 -8.86 -12.56
C ASP A 380 -8.20 -10.36 -12.28
N ARG A 381 -7.29 -11.03 -12.98
CA ARG A 381 -6.97 -12.43 -12.71
C ARG A 381 -6.38 -12.62 -11.31
N LEU A 382 -5.47 -11.73 -10.90
CA LEU A 382 -4.89 -11.76 -9.56
C LEU A 382 -5.97 -11.58 -8.49
N ARG A 383 -6.84 -10.59 -8.62
CA ARG A 383 -7.98 -10.34 -7.72
C ARG A 383 -8.95 -11.52 -7.65
N ASN A 384 -9.32 -12.08 -8.81
CA ASN A 384 -10.16 -13.27 -8.85
C ASN A 384 -9.50 -14.48 -8.18
N THR A 385 -8.18 -14.64 -8.34
CA THR A 385 -7.43 -15.72 -7.70
C THR A 385 -7.34 -15.51 -6.18
N GLN A 386 -7.23 -14.27 -5.69
CA GLN A 386 -7.28 -13.95 -4.25
C GLN A 386 -8.63 -14.30 -3.63
N GLU A 387 -9.73 -13.97 -4.31
CA GLU A 387 -11.08 -14.35 -3.84
C GLU A 387 -11.27 -15.87 -3.86
N LEU A 388 -10.74 -16.54 -4.87
CA LEU A 388 -10.77 -17.99 -4.98
C LEU A 388 -9.90 -18.64 -3.89
N GLU A 389 -8.71 -18.13 -3.62
CA GLU A 389 -7.83 -18.57 -2.52
C GLU A 389 -8.59 -18.59 -1.19
N GLU A 390 -9.23 -17.45 -0.87
CA GLU A 390 -10.02 -17.34 0.36
C GLU A 390 -11.13 -18.41 0.42
N LYS A 391 -11.81 -18.62 -0.69
CA LYS A 391 -12.88 -19.60 -0.80
C LYS A 391 -12.37 -21.03 -0.63
N LEU A 392 -11.28 -21.41 -1.29
CA LEU A 392 -10.70 -22.75 -1.22
C LEU A 392 -10.15 -23.06 0.19
N LEU A 393 -9.52 -22.08 0.84
CA LEU A 393 -9.04 -22.20 2.21
C LEU A 393 -10.20 -22.37 3.21
N LEU A 394 -11.29 -21.62 3.06
CA LEU A 394 -12.49 -21.78 3.89
C LEU A 394 -13.17 -23.14 3.69
N GLU A 395 -13.17 -23.68 2.49
CA GLU A 395 -13.67 -25.02 2.18
C GLU A 395 -12.65 -26.13 2.52
N LYS A 396 -11.51 -25.77 3.11
CA LYS A 396 -10.46 -26.69 3.57
C LYS A 396 -9.90 -27.60 2.47
N ILE A 397 -9.78 -27.08 1.25
CA ILE A 397 -9.15 -27.79 0.14
C ILE A 397 -7.68 -28.04 0.45
N GLN A 398 -7.24 -29.28 0.25
CA GLN A 398 -5.89 -29.73 0.60
C GLN A 398 -4.87 -29.48 -0.52
N GLY A 399 -3.61 -29.22 -0.14
CA GLY A 399 -2.46 -29.21 -1.06
C GLY A 399 -2.46 -28.05 -2.03
N LEU A 400 -2.90 -26.86 -1.60
CA LEU A 400 -2.85 -25.63 -2.41
C LEU A 400 -1.44 -25.05 -2.50
N ASP A 401 -0.51 -25.49 -1.66
CA ASP A 401 0.90 -25.11 -1.63
C ASP A 401 1.80 -25.94 -2.58
N ASP A 402 1.22 -26.89 -3.30
CA ASP A 402 1.88 -27.74 -4.29
C ASP A 402 1.17 -27.62 -5.64
N PHE A 403 1.92 -27.38 -6.71
CA PHE A 403 1.36 -27.07 -8.03
C PHE A 403 0.48 -28.19 -8.60
N ASP A 404 0.99 -29.42 -8.61
CA ASP A 404 0.28 -30.55 -9.22
C ASP A 404 -0.95 -30.91 -8.42
N SER A 405 -0.83 -30.91 -7.08
CA SER A 405 -1.96 -31.09 -6.17
C SER A 405 -3.02 -30.00 -6.35
N CYS A 406 -2.59 -28.73 -6.48
CA CYS A 406 -3.49 -27.61 -6.72
C CYS A 406 -4.29 -27.80 -8.02
N VAL A 407 -3.65 -28.16 -9.12
CA VAL A 407 -4.32 -28.37 -10.43
C VAL A 407 -5.35 -29.49 -10.34
N GLU A 408 -5.00 -30.62 -9.72
CA GLU A 408 -5.93 -31.74 -9.52
C GLU A 408 -7.14 -31.34 -8.66
N LYS A 409 -6.90 -30.70 -7.51
CA LYS A 409 -7.96 -30.31 -6.56
C LYS A 409 -8.82 -29.19 -7.10
N LEU A 410 -8.21 -28.19 -7.74
CA LEU A 410 -8.93 -27.10 -8.39
C LEU A 410 -9.81 -27.64 -9.52
N GLY A 411 -9.33 -28.58 -10.33
CA GLY A 411 -10.12 -29.22 -11.39
C GLY A 411 -11.37 -29.91 -10.85
N LYS A 412 -11.23 -30.70 -9.78
CA LYS A 412 -12.38 -31.32 -9.10
C LYS A 412 -13.34 -30.28 -8.54
N TRP A 413 -12.82 -29.28 -7.85
CA TRP A 413 -13.63 -28.19 -7.28
C TRP A 413 -14.37 -27.40 -8.36
N CYS A 414 -13.72 -27.08 -9.46
CA CYS A 414 -14.31 -26.38 -10.60
C CYS A 414 -15.46 -27.17 -11.24
N ASN A 415 -15.31 -28.48 -11.40
CA ASN A 415 -16.39 -29.33 -11.91
C ASN A 415 -17.63 -29.28 -11.01
N ASP A 416 -17.45 -29.37 -9.71
CA ASP A 416 -18.56 -29.28 -8.76
C ASP A 416 -19.18 -27.89 -8.70
N TRP A 417 -18.34 -26.84 -8.84
CA TRP A 417 -18.78 -25.45 -8.86
C TRP A 417 -19.65 -25.14 -10.06
N THR A 418 -19.22 -25.57 -11.26
CA THR A 418 -19.97 -25.38 -12.52
C THR A 418 -21.25 -26.21 -12.57
N ARG A 419 -21.25 -27.44 -12.06
CA ARG A 419 -22.46 -28.26 -11.94
C ARG A 419 -23.55 -27.60 -11.11
N ARG A 420 -23.18 -26.75 -10.15
CA ARG A 420 -24.11 -25.94 -9.33
C ARG A 420 -24.57 -24.66 -10.03
N GLY A 421 -24.27 -24.48 -11.32
CA GLY A 421 -24.64 -23.28 -12.11
C GLY A 421 -23.94 -21.99 -11.69
N ARG A 422 -22.80 -22.08 -11.01
CA ARG A 422 -22.07 -20.91 -10.49
C ARG A 422 -20.99 -20.48 -11.48
N THR A 423 -20.94 -19.18 -11.82
CA THR A 423 -20.06 -18.63 -12.88
C THR A 423 -18.95 -17.72 -12.37
N ARG A 424 -18.97 -17.33 -11.09
CA ARG A 424 -18.05 -16.30 -10.55
C ARG A 424 -16.56 -16.59 -10.79
N PHE A 425 -16.14 -17.86 -10.76
CA PHE A 425 -14.74 -18.26 -10.93
C PHE A 425 -14.46 -18.99 -12.26
N THR A 426 -15.31 -18.77 -13.26
CA THR A 426 -15.17 -19.45 -14.58
C THR A 426 -13.79 -19.21 -15.20
N LEU A 427 -13.27 -17.97 -15.16
CA LEU A 427 -11.95 -17.65 -15.70
C LEU A 427 -10.84 -18.44 -15.00
N SER A 428 -10.86 -18.50 -13.68
CA SER A 428 -9.89 -19.27 -12.89
C SER A 428 -9.99 -20.78 -13.16
N CYS A 429 -11.20 -21.28 -13.39
CA CYS A 429 -11.44 -22.68 -13.73
C CYS A 429 -11.00 -23.05 -15.14
N VAL A 430 -11.13 -22.15 -16.11
CA VAL A 430 -10.66 -22.35 -17.49
C VAL A 430 -9.13 -22.28 -17.58
N THR A 431 -8.50 -21.41 -16.78
CA THR A 431 -7.04 -21.22 -16.77
C THR A 431 -6.39 -21.83 -15.52
N GLN A 432 -6.68 -23.10 -15.21
CA GLN A 432 -6.28 -23.77 -13.97
C GLN A 432 -4.77 -23.71 -13.70
N ASN A 433 -3.95 -23.96 -14.72
CA ASN A 433 -2.48 -23.95 -14.58
C ASN A 433 -1.96 -22.57 -14.14
N ILE A 434 -2.45 -21.48 -14.73
CA ILE A 434 -2.03 -20.12 -14.37
C ILE A 434 -2.56 -19.77 -12.99
N THR A 435 -3.80 -20.14 -12.72
CA THR A 435 -4.44 -19.91 -11.41
C THR A 435 -3.70 -20.66 -10.31
N CYS A 436 -3.33 -21.93 -10.51
CA CYS A 436 -2.57 -22.69 -9.55
C CYS A 436 -1.14 -22.19 -9.36
N LYS A 437 -0.48 -21.70 -10.42
CA LYS A 437 0.84 -21.05 -10.25
C LYS A 437 0.76 -19.89 -9.27
N ILE A 438 -0.24 -19.02 -9.41
CA ILE A 438 -0.46 -17.89 -8.49
C ILE A 438 -0.86 -18.37 -7.08
N LEU A 439 -1.79 -19.34 -7.00
CA LEU A 439 -2.25 -19.88 -5.71
C LEU A 439 -1.12 -20.53 -4.92
N THR A 440 -0.32 -21.37 -5.55
CA THR A 440 0.77 -22.11 -4.90
C THR A 440 1.81 -21.15 -4.34
N GLU A 441 2.21 -20.14 -5.10
CA GLU A 441 3.17 -19.13 -4.64
C GLU A 441 2.60 -18.34 -3.45
N ARG A 442 1.36 -17.86 -3.54
CA ARG A 442 0.71 -17.06 -2.49
C ARG A 442 0.44 -17.87 -1.23
N VAL A 443 -0.19 -19.03 -1.37
CA VAL A 443 -0.51 -19.89 -0.24
C VAL A 443 0.77 -20.43 0.39
N GLY A 444 1.72 -20.93 -0.40
CA GLY A 444 3.00 -21.44 0.07
C GLY A 444 3.80 -20.39 0.87
N SER A 445 3.86 -19.15 0.39
CA SER A 445 4.51 -18.04 1.10
C SER A 445 3.83 -17.74 2.44
N LYS A 446 2.49 -17.70 2.48
CA LYS A 446 1.73 -17.48 3.72
C LYS A 446 1.91 -18.63 4.71
N CYS A 447 1.93 -19.86 4.23
CA CYS A 447 2.14 -21.07 5.04
C CYS A 447 3.53 -21.08 5.68
N ALA A 448 4.57 -20.78 4.89
CA ALA A 448 5.94 -20.71 5.36
C ALA A 448 6.11 -19.63 6.46
N ARG A 449 5.54 -18.46 6.24
CA ARG A 449 5.58 -17.37 7.23
C ARG A 449 4.84 -17.72 8.52
N LEU A 450 3.64 -18.29 8.41
CA LEU A 450 2.88 -18.69 9.59
C LEU A 450 3.67 -19.71 10.43
N ASP A 451 4.27 -20.71 9.79
CA ASP A 451 5.08 -21.71 10.48
C ASP A 451 6.34 -21.10 11.13
N GLU A 452 7.03 -20.23 10.40
CA GLU A 452 8.21 -19.51 10.90
C GLU A 452 7.87 -18.64 12.12
N HIS A 453 6.82 -17.84 12.03
CA HIS A 453 6.39 -16.99 13.14
C HIS A 453 5.91 -17.79 14.35
N MET A 454 5.23 -18.92 14.13
CA MET A 454 4.87 -19.82 15.23
C MET A 454 6.09 -20.40 15.94
N LYS A 455 7.13 -20.74 15.19
CA LYS A 455 8.43 -21.23 15.75
C LYS A 455 9.14 -20.13 16.51
N THR A 456 9.29 -18.96 15.90
CA THR A 456 10.01 -17.81 16.49
C THR A 456 9.37 -17.33 17.80
N ASN A 457 8.05 -17.36 17.89
CA ASN A 457 7.31 -16.95 19.09
C ASN A 457 7.07 -18.07 20.10
N ASN A 458 7.60 -19.26 19.88
CA ASN A 458 7.44 -20.46 20.75
C ASN A 458 5.99 -20.69 21.17
N ILE A 459 5.06 -20.67 20.18
CA ILE A 459 3.62 -20.63 20.43
C ILE A 459 3.13 -21.85 21.22
N LEU A 460 3.63 -23.07 20.91
CA LEU A 460 3.21 -24.30 21.60
C LEU A 460 3.65 -24.36 23.06
N GLU A 461 4.80 -23.77 23.39
CA GLU A 461 5.26 -23.71 24.78
C GLU A 461 4.45 -22.70 25.58
N ASN A 462 4.10 -21.57 24.94
CA ASN A 462 3.38 -20.47 25.55
C ASN A 462 1.86 -20.72 25.67
N VAL A 463 1.28 -21.63 24.87
CA VAL A 463 -0.17 -21.83 24.85
C VAL A 463 -0.75 -22.26 26.20
N LYS A 464 0.00 -23.06 26.97
CA LYS A 464 -0.44 -23.53 28.31
C LYS A 464 -0.59 -22.37 29.32
N ASN A 465 0.25 -21.34 29.19
CA ASN A 465 0.26 -20.20 30.10
C ASN A 465 -0.63 -19.03 29.61
N LYS A 466 -0.79 -18.88 28.29
CA LYS A 466 -1.51 -17.78 27.64
C LYS A 466 -2.56 -18.30 26.64
N THR A 467 -3.32 -19.31 27.02
CA THR A 467 -4.27 -20.02 26.13
C THR A 467 -5.24 -19.07 25.44
N GLU A 468 -5.86 -18.13 26.16
CA GLU A 468 -6.84 -17.20 25.60
C GLU A 468 -6.24 -16.32 24.50
N THR A 469 -5.08 -15.72 24.76
CA THR A 469 -4.41 -14.82 23.83
C THR A 469 -3.95 -15.58 22.57
N ILE A 470 -3.28 -16.72 22.79
CA ILE A 470 -2.70 -17.50 21.70
C ILE A 470 -3.80 -18.15 20.84
N CYS A 471 -4.79 -18.78 21.46
CA CYS A 471 -5.85 -19.41 20.70
C CYS A 471 -6.75 -18.42 19.98
N THR A 472 -6.95 -17.22 20.55
CA THR A 472 -7.74 -16.18 19.88
C THR A 472 -7.02 -15.63 18.66
N PHE A 473 -5.70 -15.46 18.73
CA PHE A 473 -4.91 -14.87 17.65
C PHE A 473 -4.45 -15.90 16.61
N TRP A 474 -3.78 -16.99 17.06
CA TRP A 474 -3.15 -17.95 16.15
C TRP A 474 -4.09 -19.06 15.67
N GLY A 475 -5.06 -19.45 16.50
CA GLY A 475 -6.00 -20.53 16.19
C GLY A 475 -6.75 -20.35 14.87
N PRO A 476 -7.33 -19.15 14.57
CA PRO A 476 -8.01 -18.90 13.30
C PRO A 476 -7.10 -19.06 12.07
N TYR A 477 -5.85 -18.61 12.14
CA TYR A 477 -4.90 -18.78 11.04
C TYR A 477 -4.54 -20.25 10.82
N CYS A 478 -4.21 -20.96 11.90
CA CYS A 478 -3.95 -22.40 11.82
C CYS A 478 -5.14 -23.18 11.27
N SER A 479 -6.34 -22.90 11.77
CA SER A 479 -7.57 -23.55 11.30
C SER A 479 -7.85 -23.31 9.81
N LYS A 480 -7.52 -22.10 9.32
CA LYS A 480 -7.72 -21.72 7.93
C LYS A 480 -6.68 -22.33 7.00
N PHE A 481 -5.40 -22.27 7.36
CA PHE A 481 -4.30 -22.61 6.45
C PHE A 481 -3.84 -24.08 6.55
N MET A 482 -4.07 -24.76 7.66
CA MET A 482 -3.54 -26.10 7.91
C MET A 482 -3.88 -27.11 6.80
N SER A 483 -5.10 -27.10 6.30
CA SER A 483 -5.51 -28.05 5.24
C SER A 483 -4.85 -27.74 3.90
N GLY A 484 -4.64 -26.48 3.58
CA GLY A 484 -4.02 -26.03 2.32
C GLY A 484 -2.49 -26.14 2.29
N CYS A 485 -1.85 -26.42 3.42
CA CYS A 485 -0.40 -26.27 3.59
C CYS A 485 0.21 -27.50 4.25
N LYS A 486 1.07 -28.20 3.54
CA LYS A 486 1.73 -29.42 4.07
C LYS A 486 2.66 -29.10 5.26
N ASN A 487 3.38 -27.99 5.21
CA ASN A 487 4.33 -27.59 6.25
C ASN A 487 3.70 -27.19 7.59
N LEU A 488 2.40 -26.93 7.64
CA LEU A 488 1.66 -26.62 8.88
C LEU A 488 1.16 -27.84 9.62
N MET A 489 1.19 -29.01 8.98
CA MET A 489 0.77 -30.28 9.59
C MET A 489 1.88 -30.88 10.45
N LYS A 490 1.52 -31.55 11.54
CA LYS A 490 2.46 -32.18 12.47
C LYS A 490 3.37 -33.21 11.79
N ALA A 491 2.84 -33.96 10.82
CA ALA A 491 3.60 -34.92 10.03
C ALA A 491 4.84 -34.32 9.32
N ASN A 492 4.82 -33.02 9.03
CA ASN A 492 5.89 -32.29 8.36
C ASN A 492 6.62 -31.30 9.30
N GLY A 493 6.52 -31.51 10.62
CA GLY A 493 7.16 -30.62 11.62
C GLY A 493 6.40 -29.31 11.86
N GLY A 494 5.23 -29.11 11.26
CA GLY A 494 4.38 -27.94 11.50
C GLY A 494 3.64 -28.03 12.83
N LYS A 495 3.31 -26.87 13.40
CA LYS A 495 2.78 -26.77 14.77
C LYS A 495 1.29 -26.43 14.82
N CYS A 496 0.63 -26.20 13.68
CA CYS A 496 -0.77 -25.77 13.63
C CYS A 496 -1.74 -26.87 14.09
N GLU A 497 -1.50 -28.12 13.73
CA GLU A 497 -2.35 -29.22 14.14
C GLU A 497 -2.35 -29.42 15.66
N GLU A 498 -1.16 -29.32 16.28
CA GLU A 498 -1.01 -29.41 17.72
C GLU A 498 -1.66 -28.22 18.43
N LEU A 499 -1.45 -26.99 17.92
CA LEU A 499 -2.11 -25.81 18.45
C LEU A 499 -3.64 -25.90 18.38
N ASN A 500 -4.19 -26.36 17.26
CA ASN A 500 -5.64 -26.53 17.11
C ASN A 500 -6.21 -27.51 18.15
N LYS A 501 -5.47 -28.58 18.45
CA LYS A 501 -5.87 -29.54 19.48
C LYS A 501 -5.85 -28.92 20.89
N GLU A 502 -4.80 -28.17 21.22
CA GLU A 502 -4.72 -27.44 22.49
C GLU A 502 -5.81 -26.35 22.63
N CYS A 503 -6.15 -25.71 21.52
CA CYS A 503 -7.15 -24.64 21.49
C CYS A 503 -8.61 -25.14 21.37
N GLU A 504 -8.85 -26.40 21.08
CA GLU A 504 -10.20 -26.94 20.77
C GLU A 504 -11.23 -26.62 21.87
N THR A 505 -10.86 -26.87 23.13
CA THR A 505 -11.74 -26.61 24.27
C THR A 505 -12.03 -25.14 24.46
N PHE A 506 -11.04 -24.27 24.23
CA PHE A 506 -11.19 -22.83 24.30
C PHE A 506 -12.07 -22.30 23.18
N ILE A 507 -11.86 -22.76 21.94
CA ILE A 507 -12.66 -22.34 20.76
C ILE A 507 -14.13 -22.75 20.95
N LYS A 508 -14.39 -23.99 21.34
CA LYS A 508 -15.76 -24.46 21.64
C LYS A 508 -16.44 -23.59 22.70
N LYS A 509 -15.72 -23.26 23.76
CA LYS A 509 -16.26 -22.36 24.82
C LYS A 509 -16.56 -20.97 24.26
N LYS A 510 -15.69 -20.42 23.43
CA LYS A 510 -15.88 -19.10 22.83
C LYS A 510 -17.04 -19.06 21.84
N GLU A 511 -17.21 -20.09 21.04
CA GLU A 511 -18.39 -20.25 20.16
C GLU A 511 -19.69 -20.28 20.96
N LEU A 512 -19.70 -20.98 22.09
CA LEU A 512 -20.84 -20.98 23.00
C LEU A 512 -21.10 -19.60 23.63
N GLU A 513 -20.05 -18.87 24.05
CA GLU A 513 -20.17 -17.48 24.53
C GLU A 513 -20.77 -16.56 23.45
N LEU A 514 -20.38 -16.70 22.18
CA LEU A 514 -20.96 -15.92 21.08
C LEU A 514 -22.41 -16.29 20.80
N LYS A 515 -22.78 -17.55 20.85
CA LYS A 515 -24.18 -17.99 20.77
C LYS A 515 -25.01 -17.40 21.92
N LEU A 516 -24.41 -17.32 23.10
CA LEU A 516 -25.06 -16.72 24.26
C LEU A 516 -25.26 -15.20 24.08
N VAL A 517 -24.29 -14.49 23.52
CA VAL A 517 -24.45 -13.05 23.15
C VAL A 517 -25.65 -12.85 22.23
N ASP A 518 -25.81 -13.73 21.23
CA ASP A 518 -26.95 -13.67 20.31
C ASP A 518 -28.29 -13.95 20.99
N GLN A 519 -28.33 -14.89 21.93
CA GLN A 519 -29.52 -15.20 22.72
C GLN A 519 -29.89 -14.08 23.70
N LEU A 520 -28.93 -13.45 24.33
CA LEU A 520 -29.11 -12.36 25.29
C LEU A 520 -29.19 -10.96 24.64
N LYS A 521 -29.40 -10.90 23.35
CA LYS A 521 -29.52 -9.69 22.56
C LYS A 521 -30.57 -8.72 23.15
N GLY A 522 -30.17 -7.44 23.34
CA GLY A 522 -31.00 -6.42 23.98
C GLY A 522 -30.92 -6.37 25.51
N HIS A 523 -30.28 -7.36 26.16
CA HIS A 523 -30.15 -7.44 27.63
C HIS A 523 -28.68 -7.31 28.10
N LEU A 524 -27.74 -7.01 27.21
CA LEU A 524 -26.31 -6.90 27.51
C LEU A 524 -25.82 -5.45 27.77
N ASN A 525 -26.73 -4.55 28.10
CA ASN A 525 -26.42 -3.16 28.43
C ASN A 525 -26.04 -2.95 29.90
N THR A 526 -26.48 -3.84 30.80
CA THR A 526 -26.08 -3.86 32.20
C THR A 526 -25.92 -5.29 32.70
N LYS A 527 -25.09 -5.47 33.75
CA LYS A 527 -24.79 -6.78 34.34
C LYS A 527 -26.07 -7.41 34.95
N GLU A 528 -26.93 -6.58 35.58
CA GLU A 528 -28.17 -7.02 36.22
C GLU A 528 -29.18 -7.56 35.19
N LYS A 529 -29.36 -6.85 34.08
CA LYS A 529 -30.27 -7.29 33.01
C LYS A 529 -29.77 -8.57 32.35
N CYS A 530 -28.45 -8.66 32.09
CA CYS A 530 -27.82 -9.87 31.55
C CYS A 530 -28.07 -11.05 32.49
N LYS A 531 -27.82 -10.89 33.79
CA LYS A 531 -28.01 -11.94 34.80
C LYS A 531 -29.48 -12.39 34.86
N GLY A 532 -30.42 -11.44 34.96
CA GLY A 532 -31.84 -11.72 35.00
C GLY A 532 -32.35 -12.50 33.78
N GLU A 533 -31.86 -12.17 32.59
CA GLU A 533 -32.22 -12.88 31.37
C GLU A 533 -31.53 -14.23 31.26
N LEU A 534 -30.25 -14.32 31.64
CA LEU A 534 -29.51 -15.57 31.68
C LEU A 534 -30.16 -16.57 32.64
N ASP A 535 -30.65 -16.14 33.79
CA ASP A 535 -31.34 -16.95 34.79
C ASP A 535 -32.65 -17.55 34.22
N LYS A 536 -33.41 -16.82 33.42
CA LYS A 536 -34.59 -17.32 32.70
C LYS A 536 -34.22 -18.41 31.68
N TYR A 537 -33.20 -18.16 30.87
CA TYR A 537 -32.73 -19.16 29.89
C TYR A 537 -32.13 -20.39 30.58
N CYS A 538 -31.44 -20.24 31.68
CA CYS A 538 -30.86 -21.37 32.40
C CYS A 538 -31.92 -22.37 32.88
N THR A 539 -33.12 -21.93 33.26
CA THR A 539 -34.22 -22.81 33.61
C THR A 539 -34.70 -23.67 32.45
N GLN A 540 -34.58 -23.13 31.21
CA GLN A 540 -34.94 -23.80 29.97
C GLN A 540 -33.81 -24.73 29.46
N TRP A 541 -32.54 -24.37 29.69
CA TRP A 541 -31.38 -25.08 29.16
C TRP A 541 -30.83 -26.20 30.04
N VAL A 542 -31.27 -26.33 31.27
CA VAL A 542 -30.85 -27.44 32.18
C VAL A 542 -30.98 -28.80 31.54
N ASN A 543 -31.97 -28.97 30.65
CA ASN A 543 -32.26 -30.23 29.96
C ASN A 543 -31.89 -30.19 28.47
N ALA A 544 -31.23 -29.15 27.99
CA ALA A 544 -30.87 -29.00 26.58
C ALA A 544 -29.42 -29.42 26.35
N SER A 545 -29.17 -30.37 25.45
CA SER A 545 -27.83 -30.88 25.10
C SER A 545 -27.08 -29.97 24.10
N ASN A 546 -27.16 -28.68 24.25
CA ASN A 546 -26.54 -27.70 23.32
C ASN A 546 -25.22 -27.06 23.83
N GLY A 547 -24.76 -27.51 25.02
CA GLY A 547 -23.53 -27.02 25.66
C GLY A 547 -23.69 -25.69 26.42
N LEU A 548 -24.83 -25.00 26.31
CA LEU A 548 -25.09 -23.75 27.01
C LEU A 548 -25.39 -23.97 28.49
N GLU A 549 -25.84 -25.15 28.88
CA GLU A 549 -26.02 -25.59 30.25
C GLU A 549 -24.76 -25.43 31.10
N THR A 550 -23.59 -25.48 30.48
CA THR A 550 -22.29 -25.29 31.19
C THR A 550 -22.15 -23.92 31.86
N PHE A 551 -22.84 -22.90 31.33
CA PHE A 551 -22.87 -21.56 31.89
C PHE A 551 -23.91 -21.40 33.02
N CYS A 552 -24.80 -22.35 33.17
CA CYS A 552 -25.87 -22.35 34.14
C CYS A 552 -25.51 -23.04 35.46
N THR A 553 -24.52 -23.95 35.43
CA THR A 553 -24.13 -24.75 36.58
C THR A 553 -23.01 -24.10 37.39
N ASN A 554 -23.31 -23.76 38.67
CA ASN A 554 -22.30 -23.32 39.62
C ASN A 554 -21.45 -24.50 40.08
N LYS A 555 -20.23 -24.67 39.58
CA LYS A 555 -19.27 -25.67 40.08
C LYS A 555 -18.81 -25.23 41.48
N LYS A 556 -19.30 -25.90 42.54
CA LYS A 556 -18.79 -25.74 43.91
C LYS A 556 -17.30 -26.15 43.95
N LYS A 557 -16.38 -25.22 43.99
CA LYS A 557 -15.00 -25.50 44.41
C LYS A 557 -14.96 -25.54 45.93
N LYS A 558 -14.53 -26.73 46.48
CA LYS A 558 -14.30 -26.90 47.92
C LYS A 558 -13.35 -25.76 48.44
N GLY A 559 -13.84 -24.91 49.34
CA GLY A 559 -13.00 -24.04 50.18
C GLY A 559 -12.83 -22.58 49.76
N LYS A 560 -13.53 -22.05 48.74
CA LYS A 560 -13.54 -20.60 48.42
C LYS A 560 -14.98 -20.07 48.26
N GLN A 561 -15.20 -18.81 48.66
CA GLN A 561 -16.50 -18.12 48.52
C GLN A 561 -17.11 -18.40 47.15
N ASN A 562 -18.41 -18.72 47.11
CA ASN A 562 -19.17 -19.00 45.90
C ASN A 562 -19.13 -17.79 44.95
N GLU A 563 -18.16 -17.72 44.12
CA GLU A 563 -18.18 -16.77 42.97
C GLU A 563 -19.29 -17.21 42.01
N ASP A 564 -20.28 -16.35 41.83
CA ASP A 564 -21.33 -16.60 40.84
C ASP A 564 -20.76 -16.58 39.42
N VAL A 565 -20.61 -17.75 38.84
CA VAL A 565 -20.06 -17.94 37.47
C VAL A 565 -20.86 -17.13 36.45
N ARG A 566 -22.18 -16.99 36.66
CA ARG A 566 -23.08 -16.23 35.78
C ARG A 566 -22.81 -14.74 35.88
N GLU A 567 -22.51 -14.25 37.08
CA GLU A 567 -22.18 -12.86 37.31
C GLU A 567 -20.89 -12.44 36.58
N LYS A 568 -19.83 -13.25 36.72
CA LYS A 568 -18.56 -13.04 35.98
C LYS A 568 -18.75 -13.13 34.47
N LEU A 569 -19.58 -14.07 34.03
CA LEU A 569 -19.87 -14.20 32.60
C LEU A 569 -20.59 -12.97 32.08
N CYS A 570 -21.63 -12.51 32.75
CA CYS A 570 -22.37 -11.29 32.40
C CYS A 570 -21.48 -10.04 32.42
N GLU A 571 -20.59 -9.89 33.40
CA GLU A 571 -19.61 -8.80 33.39
C GLU A 571 -18.70 -8.83 32.15
N LYS A 572 -18.22 -10.03 31.77
CA LYS A 572 -17.41 -10.21 30.57
C LYS A 572 -18.19 -9.87 29.29
N LEU A 573 -19.45 -10.33 29.18
CA LEU A 573 -20.28 -10.08 28.00
C LEU A 573 -20.70 -8.63 27.86
N VAL A 574 -21.06 -7.95 28.95
CA VAL A 574 -21.38 -6.52 28.97
C VAL A 574 -20.17 -5.70 28.54
N LYS A 575 -18.99 -5.91 29.16
CA LYS A 575 -17.74 -5.24 28.74
C LYS A 575 -17.39 -5.49 27.27
N TYR A 576 -17.67 -6.69 26.76
CA TYR A 576 -17.46 -6.99 25.34
C TYR A 576 -18.37 -6.14 24.46
N VAL A 577 -19.67 -6.03 24.78
CA VAL A 577 -20.62 -5.23 24.01
C VAL A 577 -20.32 -3.73 24.14
N GLU A 578 -20.01 -3.24 25.34
CA GLU A 578 -19.62 -1.85 25.58
C GLU A 578 -18.44 -1.41 24.71
N ARG A 579 -17.43 -2.26 24.54
CA ARG A 579 -16.29 -1.98 23.64
C ARG A 579 -16.66 -1.98 22.15
N GLN A 580 -17.67 -2.76 21.76
CA GLN A 580 -18.06 -2.86 20.35
C GLN A 580 -19.02 -1.75 19.90
N CYS A 581 -19.87 -1.25 20.79
CA CYS A 581 -20.89 -0.24 20.46
C CYS A 581 -20.31 1.06 19.88
N PRO A 582 -19.29 1.71 20.48
CA PRO A 582 -18.70 2.92 19.89
C PRO A 582 -18.05 2.68 18.53
N VAL A 583 -17.34 1.55 18.38
CA VAL A 583 -16.71 1.18 17.12
C VAL A 583 -17.75 0.95 16.02
N LEU A 584 -18.87 0.30 16.36
CA LEU A 584 -19.97 0.08 15.43
C LEU A 584 -20.62 1.40 15.02
N GLN A 585 -20.87 2.30 15.98
CA GLN A 585 -21.44 3.61 15.72
C GLN A 585 -20.59 4.43 14.74
N VAL A 586 -19.27 4.49 14.96
CA VAL A 586 -18.33 5.17 14.03
C VAL A 586 -18.35 4.54 12.64
N LYS A 587 -18.33 3.20 12.57
CA LYS A 587 -18.43 2.49 11.28
C LYS A 587 -19.73 2.78 10.55
N LEU A 588 -20.86 2.83 11.26
CA LEU A 588 -22.16 3.14 10.67
C LEU A 588 -22.24 4.59 10.20
N THR A 589 -21.72 5.54 10.97
CA THR A 589 -21.65 6.95 10.56
C THR A 589 -20.83 7.11 9.30
N LYS A 590 -19.62 6.53 9.28
CA LYS A 590 -18.74 6.56 8.11
C LYS A 590 -19.36 5.88 6.88
N ALA A 591 -19.99 4.72 7.06
CA ALA A 591 -20.69 4.03 5.98
C ALA A 591 -21.88 4.85 5.46
N SER A 592 -22.61 5.52 6.35
CA SER A 592 -23.71 6.42 5.98
C SER A 592 -23.24 7.63 5.16
N GLU A 593 -22.06 8.17 5.45
CA GLU A 593 -21.44 9.27 4.69
C GLU A 593 -20.87 8.81 3.35
N GLU A 594 -20.35 7.59 3.28
CA GLU A 594 -19.79 7.02 2.05
C GLU A 594 -20.86 6.52 1.06
N LEU A 595 -21.99 6.07 1.56
CA LEU A 595 -23.06 5.49 0.74
C LEU A 595 -23.59 6.43 -0.36
N PRO A 596 -23.88 7.72 -0.10
CA PRO A 596 -24.29 8.66 -1.14
C PRO A 596 -23.22 8.84 -2.21
N LYS A 597 -21.94 8.96 -1.81
CA LYS A 597 -20.81 9.09 -2.75
C LYS A 597 -20.70 7.87 -3.67
N LYS A 598 -20.82 6.68 -3.11
CA LYS A 598 -20.79 5.42 -3.88
C LYS A 598 -22.00 5.29 -4.80
N LYS A 599 -23.18 5.78 -4.38
CA LYS A 599 -24.36 5.85 -5.24
C LYS A 599 -24.14 6.77 -6.43
N ASP A 600 -23.59 7.96 -6.21
CA ASP A 600 -23.30 8.93 -7.27
C ASP A 600 -22.25 8.38 -8.26
N ASP A 601 -21.20 7.71 -7.76
CA ASP A 601 -20.23 7.04 -8.61
C ASP A 601 -20.85 5.92 -9.45
N TYR A 602 -21.73 5.13 -8.85
CA TYR A 602 -22.47 4.08 -9.57
C TYR A 602 -23.38 4.65 -10.68
N GLU A 603 -24.12 5.71 -10.41
CA GLU A 603 -24.98 6.35 -11.41
C GLU A 603 -24.16 6.96 -12.56
N LYS A 604 -22.99 7.53 -12.28
CA LYS A 604 -22.05 7.99 -13.31
C LYS A 604 -21.57 6.84 -14.19
N LEU A 605 -21.08 5.75 -13.58
CA LEU A 605 -20.62 4.57 -14.30
C LEU A 605 -21.73 3.93 -15.12
N LYS A 606 -22.95 3.87 -14.60
CA LYS A 606 -24.11 3.38 -15.30
C LYS A 606 -24.42 4.23 -16.54
N THR A 607 -24.36 5.55 -16.39
CA THR A 607 -24.62 6.49 -17.50
C THR A 607 -23.54 6.34 -18.59
N GLU A 608 -22.26 6.21 -18.20
CA GLU A 608 -21.14 5.96 -19.12
C GLU A 608 -21.29 4.61 -19.84
N ALA A 609 -21.68 3.55 -19.12
CA ALA A 609 -21.93 2.24 -19.70
C ALA A 609 -23.07 2.24 -20.73
N VAL A 610 -24.18 2.92 -20.42
CA VAL A 610 -25.32 3.09 -21.35
C VAL A 610 -24.86 3.86 -22.57
N LYS A 611 -24.09 4.93 -22.43
CA LYS A 611 -23.55 5.70 -23.54
C LYS A 611 -22.65 4.86 -24.42
N ALA A 612 -21.72 4.11 -23.84
CA ALA A 612 -20.81 3.21 -24.58
C ALA A 612 -21.58 2.11 -25.33
N MET A 613 -22.63 1.56 -24.73
CA MET A 613 -23.51 0.58 -25.37
C MET A 613 -24.25 1.18 -26.57
N ASN A 614 -24.78 2.38 -26.45
CA ASN A 614 -25.46 3.09 -27.53
C ASN A 614 -24.50 3.43 -28.68
N GLU A 615 -23.26 3.85 -28.37
CA GLU A 615 -22.23 4.09 -29.36
C GLU A 615 -21.81 2.79 -30.09
N ALA A 616 -21.69 1.68 -29.38
CA ALA A 616 -21.39 0.37 -29.96
C ALA A 616 -22.52 -0.11 -30.87
N ASN A 617 -23.80 0.06 -30.47
CA ASN A 617 -24.93 -0.27 -31.28
C ASN A 617 -25.05 0.60 -32.56
N LEU A 618 -24.68 1.88 -32.46
CA LEU A 618 -24.59 2.77 -33.63
C LEU A 618 -23.50 2.33 -34.62
N VAL A 619 -22.33 1.89 -34.13
CA VAL A 619 -21.27 1.36 -34.99
C VAL A 619 -21.70 0.07 -35.68
N LEU A 620 -22.32 -0.85 -34.93
CA LEU A 620 -22.86 -2.10 -35.49
C LEU A 620 -23.93 -1.87 -36.55
N SER A 621 -24.84 -0.91 -36.34
CA SER A 621 -25.86 -0.56 -37.33
C SER A 621 -25.26 0.07 -38.59
N LYS A 622 -24.24 0.90 -38.47
CA LYS A 622 -23.50 1.46 -39.60
C LYS A 622 -22.72 0.39 -40.38
N ALA A 623 -22.09 -0.56 -39.69
CA ALA A 623 -21.37 -1.69 -40.30
C ALA A 623 -22.35 -2.56 -41.11
N LYS A 624 -23.51 -2.90 -40.57
CA LYS A 624 -24.55 -3.64 -41.29
C LYS A 624 -25.05 -2.87 -42.54
N ALA A 625 -25.23 -1.57 -42.43
CA ALA A 625 -25.67 -0.75 -43.57
C ALA A 625 -24.60 -0.60 -44.67
N THR A 626 -23.33 -0.79 -44.36
CA THR A 626 -22.24 -0.83 -45.35
C THR A 626 -22.15 -2.19 -46.03
N ASP A 627 -22.38 -3.29 -45.33
CA ASP A 627 -22.41 -4.64 -45.85
C ASP A 627 -23.61 -4.84 -46.83
N ASP A 628 -24.78 -4.30 -46.50
CA ASP A 628 -25.96 -4.33 -47.37
C ASP A 628 -25.78 -3.51 -48.66
N LYS A 629 -24.91 -2.50 -48.65
CA LYS A 629 -24.56 -1.74 -49.87
C LYS A 629 -23.50 -2.44 -50.76
N SER A 630 -22.73 -3.36 -50.24
CA SER A 630 -21.74 -4.14 -50.98
C SER A 630 -22.32 -5.45 -51.55
N ALA A 631 -23.42 -5.95 -51.03
CA ALA A 631 -24.12 -7.12 -51.52
C ALA A 631 -25.34 -6.71 -52.40
N GLY A 632 -25.05 -6.33 -53.64
CA GLY A 632 -26.07 -6.18 -54.67
C GLY A 632 -26.66 -7.52 -55.09
N LYS A 633 -27.54 -8.10 -54.26
CA LYS A 633 -28.50 -9.14 -54.63
C LYS A 633 -29.71 -9.04 -53.71
N ALA A 634 -30.88 -8.84 -54.35
CA ALA A 634 -32.16 -8.81 -53.73
C ALA A 634 -32.46 -10.10 -52.97
N VAL A 635 -32.84 -9.95 -51.67
CA VAL A 635 -33.40 -11.01 -50.86
C VAL A 635 -34.82 -10.51 -50.38
N PRO A 636 -35.87 -11.35 -50.46
CA PRO A 636 -37.22 -10.92 -50.22
C PRO A 636 -37.51 -10.59 -48.77
N SER A 637 -38.33 -9.59 -48.58
CA SER A 637 -38.81 -9.08 -47.28
C SER A 637 -39.50 -10.16 -46.47
N VAL A 638 -39.00 -10.36 -45.23
CA VAL A 638 -39.69 -11.09 -44.17
C VAL A 638 -40.38 -10.07 -43.24
N PRO A 639 -41.65 -10.29 -42.85
CA PRO A 639 -42.41 -9.30 -42.09
C PRO A 639 -41.86 -9.12 -40.66
N SER A 640 -41.79 -7.87 -40.25
CA SER A 640 -41.39 -7.43 -38.92
C SER A 640 -42.35 -7.97 -37.85
N GLY A 641 -41.86 -8.98 -37.11
CA GLY A 641 -42.46 -9.34 -35.82
C GLY A 641 -41.90 -8.40 -34.75
N SER A 642 -42.78 -7.64 -34.12
CA SER A 642 -42.47 -6.80 -32.96
C SER A 642 -41.87 -7.64 -31.83
N ALA A 643 -40.64 -7.33 -31.46
CA ALA A 643 -40.00 -7.90 -30.25
C ALA A 643 -40.74 -7.35 -29.02
N PRO A 644 -41.08 -8.19 -28.05
CA PRO A 644 -41.63 -7.73 -26.78
C PRO A 644 -40.56 -6.96 -25.97
N ALA A 645 -40.99 -5.89 -25.30
CA ALA A 645 -40.17 -5.12 -24.38
C ALA A 645 -39.54 -6.02 -23.32
N PRO A 646 -38.30 -5.79 -22.94
CA PRO A 646 -37.66 -6.57 -21.87
C PRO A 646 -38.42 -6.35 -20.56
N ASN A 647 -38.93 -7.43 -19.99
CA ASN A 647 -39.57 -7.47 -18.68
C ASN A 647 -38.61 -6.93 -17.63
N ALA A 648 -39.13 -6.10 -16.74
CA ALA A 648 -38.45 -5.66 -15.54
C ALA A 648 -37.91 -6.89 -14.76
N PRO A 649 -36.71 -6.82 -14.18
CA PRO A 649 -36.18 -7.90 -13.40
C PRO A 649 -37.11 -8.19 -12.22
N PRO A 650 -37.32 -9.48 -11.88
CA PRO A 650 -38.16 -9.86 -10.75
C PRO A 650 -37.65 -9.26 -9.47
N ALA A 651 -38.52 -8.75 -8.63
CA ALA A 651 -38.23 -8.23 -7.30
C ALA A 651 -37.44 -9.29 -6.53
N ALA A 652 -36.31 -8.87 -5.94
CA ALA A 652 -35.49 -9.71 -5.09
C ALA A 652 -36.35 -10.23 -3.93
N PRO A 653 -36.26 -11.52 -3.60
CA PRO A 653 -36.97 -12.05 -2.45
C PRO A 653 -36.41 -11.39 -1.18
N ASN A 654 -37.31 -10.96 -0.31
CA ASN A 654 -37.01 -10.49 1.05
C ASN A 654 -36.17 -11.53 1.79
N THR A 655 -34.85 -11.39 1.72
CA THR A 655 -33.95 -12.17 2.56
C THR A 655 -33.74 -11.40 3.84
N THR A 656 -34.26 -11.96 4.89
CA THR A 656 -34.20 -11.62 6.29
C THR A 656 -32.88 -10.91 6.69
N GLN A 657 -33.00 -9.79 7.37
CA GLN A 657 -31.94 -8.89 7.88
C GLN A 657 -30.87 -9.55 8.81
N ASN A 658 -30.86 -10.85 8.97
CA ASN A 658 -30.00 -11.54 9.93
C ASN A 658 -28.60 -11.91 9.40
N THR A 659 -28.31 -11.81 8.09
CA THR A 659 -27.04 -12.29 7.52
C THR A 659 -25.97 -11.18 7.40
N VAL A 660 -26.35 -9.90 7.48
CA VAL A 660 -25.43 -8.78 7.31
C VAL A 660 -24.67 -8.43 8.59
N LEU A 661 -25.24 -8.73 9.77
CA LEU A 661 -24.58 -8.43 11.05
C LEU A 661 -23.39 -9.35 11.37
N PHE A 662 -23.35 -10.57 10.83
CA PHE A 662 -22.28 -11.53 11.11
C PHE A 662 -20.97 -11.30 10.32
N LYS A 663 -21.01 -10.54 9.22
CA LYS A 663 -19.80 -10.22 8.44
C LYS A 663 -19.04 -8.98 8.91
N LEU A 664 -19.60 -8.19 9.82
CA LEU A 664 -18.98 -6.97 10.35
C LEU A 664 -18.24 -7.16 11.69
N VAL A 665 -18.28 -8.35 12.26
CA VAL A 665 -17.66 -8.68 13.57
C VAL A 665 -16.49 -9.69 13.42
N ARG A 666 -16.02 -9.92 12.20
CA ARG A 666 -14.76 -10.66 11.99
C ARG A 666 -13.68 -9.77 11.44
#